data_3d8aa3f75b81acf29ec09fc371814949
#
_entry.id   3d8aa3f75b81acf29ec09fc371814949
#
_cell.length_a   1.000
_cell.length_b   1.000
_cell.length_c   1.000
_cell.angle_alpha   90.00
_cell.angle_beta   90.00
_cell.angle_gamma   90.00
#
_symmetry.space_group_name_H-M   'P 1'
#
loop_
_entity.id
_entity.type
_entity.pdbx_description
1 polymer ?
#
loop_
_entity_poly.entity_id
_entity_poly.type
_entity_poly.pdbx_seq_one_letter_code
_entity_poly.pdbx_strand_id
1 'polypeptide(L)'
;MTTKKYPVRGMSCASCSAHVDKALHGVEGVNEVNVNLATNTAKISYDETVCLPTDLAEAVSRMGFELLINEEITEASSSQSSSSAEAAAQTEGYDELKRMAWGALAVAVPLLILSLVPHLFAGQEIALFFLASFSLYKYGRLFYRSAFKLLKHGTSNMDTLVALSITVSYLYSCVNLFFPQLFTAHGMQPQLYFDSVGVITAFILLGRLLEARAKGRTTKAIKSLIGLQPKQVTVIFPNGTQYVKAIDDIKVGDVLLARPGERIAADGIVVSGSSNVDESMITGEPIAVQKSQGLSLTAGTINQNGTLHYRAQRIKGDTLLGQIISMVQDAQGSKVPIQHLVDRIAAVFVPTIIGIALLSLIAWLVLSPTNGLTHGLVAMVSVLVIACPCSLGLATPTAIIVGIGRGASQGILIKDASCLQAARHIDTVVLDKTGTITTGHPYVADQYFKGDAAHVRSVLKTIEQESEHPLAKAICDAMHSSPTLKAYHVEKLDQGGIQGEVEGETYTIGNITLIQQKGCIFTPNEEKLIAQWAERAYTLVCMTKDTELVALLAICDEIKSTSAQAIHALHEMGITTYMLTGDNEQSARAVANEVGVRHYKAQMLPTTKAEFVSQLQKQGHRVAMVGDGINDSAALAQADLSIAMGRGSDTAINSAMITLLSSDLQRLPDAIRLSSQTIRTIHENLFWAFFYNVVSVPIAAGVLYPICGFMLNPMIAGAAMALSSVSVVCNSLRLSIKR
;
A
#
# COMPACT_ATOMS: atom_id res chain seq x y z
N MET A 1 -2.22 5.38 -25.67
CA MET A 1 -1.30 5.06 -24.56
C MET A 1 -1.83 3.86 -23.81
N THR A 2 -1.03 2.84 -23.67
CA THR A 2 -1.40 1.58 -22.98
C THR A 2 -0.47 1.37 -21.80
N THR A 3 -1.03 1.00 -20.64
CA THR A 3 -0.24 0.65 -19.45
C THR A 3 -0.31 -0.85 -19.25
N LYS A 4 0.84 -1.53 -19.30
CA LYS A 4 0.93 -2.99 -19.10
C LYS A 4 1.97 -3.34 -18.06
N LYS A 5 1.77 -4.49 -17.40
CA LYS A 5 2.65 -5.02 -16.36
C LYS A 5 3.30 -6.30 -16.85
N TYR A 6 4.64 -6.34 -16.84
CA TYR A 6 5.44 -7.47 -17.33
C TYR A 6 6.32 -8.04 -16.22
N PRO A 7 6.44 -9.37 -16.09
CA PRO A 7 7.42 -9.99 -15.21
C PRO A 7 8.85 -9.76 -15.72
N VAL A 8 9.79 -9.53 -14.79
CA VAL A 8 11.21 -9.34 -15.11
C VAL A 8 12.03 -10.37 -14.35
N ARG A 9 12.76 -11.24 -15.08
CA ARG A 9 13.67 -12.21 -14.49
C ARG A 9 15.08 -11.65 -14.34
N GLY A 10 15.77 -12.08 -13.27
CA GLY A 10 17.19 -11.74 -13.02
C GLY A 10 17.44 -10.58 -12.08
N MET A 11 16.40 -9.85 -11.63
CA MET A 11 16.56 -8.79 -10.63
C MET A 11 16.77 -9.40 -9.24
N SER A 12 17.89 -9.06 -8.59
CA SER A 12 18.23 -9.55 -7.25
C SER A 12 18.56 -8.42 -6.26
N CYS A 13 18.65 -7.17 -6.72
CA CYS A 13 19.04 -6.03 -5.88
C CYS A 13 18.43 -4.72 -6.38
N ALA A 14 18.44 -3.67 -5.53
CA ALA A 14 17.91 -2.35 -5.87
C ALA A 14 18.63 -1.73 -7.07
N SER A 15 19.95 -1.93 -7.19
CA SER A 15 20.70 -1.50 -8.38
C SER A 15 20.21 -2.18 -9.66
N CYS A 16 19.81 -3.44 -9.58
CA CYS A 16 19.24 -4.18 -10.73
C CYS A 16 17.94 -3.55 -11.21
N SER A 17 17.03 -3.22 -10.28
CA SER A 17 15.76 -2.56 -10.63
C SER A 17 15.98 -1.16 -11.22
N ALA A 18 16.98 -0.42 -10.71
CA ALA A 18 17.34 0.90 -11.26
C ALA A 18 17.89 0.82 -12.68
N HIS A 19 18.66 -0.23 -13.00
CA HIS A 19 19.16 -0.44 -14.36
C HIS A 19 18.04 -0.82 -15.33
N VAL A 20 17.12 -1.68 -14.94
CA VAL A 20 15.93 -2.03 -15.74
C VAL A 20 15.06 -0.79 -15.97
N ASP A 21 14.84 0.01 -14.93
CA ASP A 21 14.09 1.27 -14.98
C ASP A 21 14.71 2.25 -15.98
N LYS A 22 16.05 2.45 -15.89
CA LYS A 22 16.79 3.32 -16.82
C LYS A 22 16.78 2.81 -18.26
N ALA A 23 16.86 1.49 -18.46
CA ALA A 23 16.82 0.89 -19.79
C ALA A 23 15.47 1.11 -20.47
N LEU A 24 14.38 0.93 -19.70
CA LEU A 24 13.01 1.11 -20.19
C LEU A 24 12.68 2.57 -20.47
N HIS A 25 13.12 3.52 -19.62
CA HIS A 25 12.96 4.96 -19.86
C HIS A 25 13.75 5.46 -21.09
N GLY A 26 14.78 4.74 -21.51
CA GLY A 26 15.56 5.06 -22.70
C GLY A 26 14.91 4.61 -24.02
N VAL A 27 13.78 3.92 -24.00
CA VAL A 27 13.06 3.48 -25.19
C VAL A 27 12.10 4.58 -25.65
N GLU A 28 12.18 4.93 -26.93
CA GLU A 28 11.29 5.94 -27.53
C GLU A 28 9.83 5.47 -27.48
N GLY A 29 8.92 6.34 -27.08
CA GLY A 29 7.49 6.01 -26.90
C GLY A 29 7.11 5.53 -25.48
N VAL A 30 8.06 5.38 -24.57
CA VAL A 30 7.81 5.07 -23.15
C VAL A 30 7.65 6.38 -22.37
N ASN A 31 6.51 6.51 -21.65
CA ASN A 31 6.19 7.70 -20.87
C ASN A 31 6.47 7.52 -19.39
N GLU A 32 6.09 6.38 -18.83
CA GLU A 32 6.24 6.09 -17.40
C GLU A 32 6.66 4.65 -17.21
N VAL A 33 7.61 4.44 -16.30
CA VAL A 33 8.10 3.12 -15.91
C VAL A 33 8.11 3.01 -14.39
N ASN A 34 7.60 1.92 -13.88
CA ASN A 34 7.70 1.59 -12.47
C ASN A 34 8.17 0.14 -12.31
N VAL A 35 9.44 -0.04 -11.96
CA VAL A 35 10.06 -1.36 -11.76
C VAL A 35 10.02 -1.74 -10.29
N ASN A 36 9.36 -2.85 -9.99
CA ASN A 36 9.20 -3.38 -8.66
C ASN A 36 10.12 -4.59 -8.41
N LEU A 37 11.11 -4.40 -7.53
CA LEU A 37 12.02 -5.47 -7.12
C LEU A 37 11.34 -6.51 -6.23
N ALA A 38 10.33 -6.14 -5.45
CA ALA A 38 9.69 -7.07 -4.51
C ALA A 38 8.80 -8.10 -5.21
N THR A 39 8.14 -7.70 -6.28
CA THR A 39 7.30 -8.55 -7.13
C THR A 39 8.01 -9.04 -8.39
N ASN A 40 9.21 -8.54 -8.68
CA ASN A 40 9.95 -8.76 -9.93
C ASN A 40 9.13 -8.41 -11.19
N THR A 41 8.43 -7.28 -11.18
CA THR A 41 7.60 -6.81 -12.30
C THR A 41 7.97 -5.39 -12.71
N ALA A 42 7.71 -5.03 -13.97
CA ALA A 42 7.77 -3.67 -14.49
C ALA A 42 6.39 -3.27 -15.02
N LYS A 43 5.81 -2.18 -14.49
CA LYS A 43 4.62 -1.51 -15.02
C LYS A 43 5.09 -0.41 -15.97
N ILE A 44 4.71 -0.50 -17.23
CA ILE A 44 5.22 0.37 -18.29
C ILE A 44 4.02 1.03 -18.99
N SER A 45 4.02 2.36 -19.06
CA SER A 45 3.06 3.14 -19.82
C SER A 45 3.76 3.61 -21.12
N TYR A 46 3.29 3.14 -22.25
CA TYR A 46 3.91 3.41 -23.55
C TYR A 46 2.88 3.56 -24.66
N ASP A 47 3.31 4.14 -25.77
CA ASP A 47 2.50 4.27 -26.97
C ASP A 47 2.73 3.09 -27.91
N GLU A 48 1.73 2.23 -28.09
CA GLU A 48 1.79 1.04 -28.94
C GLU A 48 2.01 1.36 -30.42
N THR A 49 1.79 2.62 -30.85
CA THR A 49 2.06 3.06 -32.23
C THR A 49 3.53 3.37 -32.48
N VAL A 50 4.32 3.60 -31.40
CA VAL A 50 5.73 4.00 -31.47
C VAL A 50 6.65 2.89 -30.96
N CYS A 51 6.22 2.15 -29.94
CA CYS A 51 7.01 1.14 -29.24
C CYS A 51 6.27 -0.19 -29.16
N LEU A 52 6.92 -1.25 -29.59
CA LEU A 52 6.40 -2.62 -29.47
C LEU A 52 6.90 -3.28 -28.17
N PRO A 53 6.16 -4.24 -27.60
CA PRO A 53 6.63 -5.01 -26.43
C PRO A 53 8.00 -5.69 -26.65
N THR A 54 8.32 -6.04 -27.90
CA THR A 54 9.61 -6.61 -28.29
C THR A 54 10.77 -5.64 -28.07
N ASP A 55 10.56 -4.33 -28.29
CA ASP A 55 11.57 -3.30 -28.13
C ASP A 55 11.90 -3.10 -26.63
N LEU A 56 10.86 -3.16 -25.79
CA LEU A 56 10.99 -3.15 -24.33
C LEU A 56 11.81 -4.36 -23.84
N ALA A 57 11.50 -5.55 -24.37
CA ALA A 57 12.23 -6.76 -24.00
C ALA A 57 13.68 -6.72 -24.47
N GLU A 58 13.96 -6.18 -25.65
CA GLU A 58 15.32 -6.03 -26.15
C GLU A 58 16.12 -5.04 -25.31
N ALA A 59 15.54 -3.90 -24.93
CA ALA A 59 16.18 -2.92 -24.06
C ALA A 59 16.56 -3.52 -22.70
N VAL A 60 15.66 -4.30 -22.09
CA VAL A 60 15.91 -4.99 -20.83
C VAL A 60 16.92 -6.11 -20.99
N SER A 61 16.87 -6.85 -22.11
CA SER A 61 17.82 -7.94 -22.42
C SER A 61 19.25 -7.41 -22.63
N ARG A 62 19.42 -6.24 -23.24
CA ARG A 62 20.72 -5.57 -23.38
C ARG A 62 21.40 -5.32 -22.04
N MET A 63 20.63 -5.07 -20.97
CA MET A 63 21.15 -4.92 -19.60
C MET A 63 21.32 -6.27 -18.85
N GLY A 64 21.04 -7.38 -19.51
CA GLY A 64 21.24 -8.73 -18.96
C GLY A 64 20.09 -9.25 -18.11
N PHE A 65 18.92 -8.61 -18.19
CA PHE A 65 17.66 -9.06 -17.58
C PHE A 65 16.71 -9.56 -18.65
N GLU A 66 15.65 -10.26 -18.27
CA GLU A 66 14.67 -10.82 -19.19
C GLU A 66 13.28 -10.29 -18.88
N LEU A 67 12.65 -9.60 -19.85
CA LEU A 67 11.26 -9.14 -19.76
C LEU A 67 10.38 -10.20 -20.46
N LEU A 68 9.45 -10.80 -19.74
CA LEU A 68 8.59 -11.86 -20.26
C LEU A 68 7.35 -11.24 -20.93
N ILE A 69 7.40 -11.13 -22.28
CA ILE A 69 6.35 -10.49 -23.08
C ILE A 69 5.14 -11.41 -23.31
N ASN A 70 5.33 -12.74 -23.31
CA ASN A 70 4.25 -13.70 -23.58
C ASN A 70 3.35 -13.95 -22.36
N GLU A 71 3.72 -13.43 -21.20
CA GLU A 71 2.92 -13.46 -19.98
C GLU A 71 2.39 -12.04 -19.71
N GLU A 72 1.57 -11.49 -20.63
CA GLU A 72 0.82 -10.28 -20.38
C GLU A 72 -0.13 -10.51 -19.20
N ILE A 73 0.12 -9.84 -18.11
CA ILE A 73 -0.84 -9.76 -17.00
C ILE A 73 -1.89 -8.73 -17.43
N THR A 74 -2.84 -9.14 -18.27
CA THR A 74 -3.99 -8.33 -18.62
C THR A 74 -4.86 -8.18 -17.38
N GLU A 75 -5.22 -6.95 -17.01
CA GLU A 75 -6.02 -6.62 -15.82
C GLU A 75 -7.35 -7.39 -15.74
N ALA A 76 -7.86 -7.87 -16.87
CA ALA A 76 -9.13 -8.59 -16.98
C ALA A 76 -9.06 -10.13 -16.78
N SER A 77 -7.85 -10.76 -16.84
CA SER A 77 -7.71 -12.24 -16.77
C SER A 77 -6.84 -12.73 -15.62
N SER A 78 -6.47 -11.86 -14.67
CA SER A 78 -5.28 -12.02 -13.83
C SER A 78 -5.49 -12.49 -12.40
N SER A 79 -6.66 -12.98 -11.97
CA SER A 79 -6.81 -13.25 -10.54
C SER A 79 -6.41 -14.65 -10.06
N GLN A 80 -6.28 -15.66 -10.94
CA GLN A 80 -5.88 -16.98 -10.44
C GLN A 80 -4.82 -17.72 -11.28
N SER A 81 -4.79 -17.61 -12.61
CA SER A 81 -3.78 -18.32 -13.43
C SER A 81 -2.39 -17.65 -13.36
N SER A 82 -2.32 -16.32 -13.28
CA SER A 82 -1.06 -15.60 -13.10
C SER A 82 -0.54 -15.67 -11.66
N SER A 83 -1.40 -15.66 -10.65
CA SER A 83 -0.99 -15.81 -9.26
C SER A 83 -0.46 -17.20 -8.94
N SER A 84 -0.95 -18.23 -9.62
CA SER A 84 -0.44 -19.60 -9.48
C SER A 84 0.89 -19.79 -10.22
N ALA A 85 1.06 -19.21 -11.39
CA ALA A 85 2.32 -19.25 -12.15
C ALA A 85 3.41 -18.39 -11.48
N GLU A 86 3.08 -17.19 -11.01
CA GLU A 86 4.00 -16.34 -10.21
C GLU A 86 4.37 -17.00 -8.87
N ALA A 87 3.40 -17.60 -8.17
CA ALA A 87 3.65 -18.32 -6.93
C ALA A 87 4.51 -19.59 -7.18
N ALA A 88 4.31 -20.29 -8.29
CA ALA A 88 5.13 -21.43 -8.68
C ALA A 88 6.56 -20.99 -9.02
N ALA A 89 6.75 -19.94 -9.84
CA ALA A 89 8.07 -19.41 -10.18
C ALA A 89 8.81 -18.86 -8.96
N GLN A 90 8.12 -18.19 -8.02
CA GLN A 90 8.70 -17.75 -6.75
C GLN A 90 9.09 -18.93 -5.85
N THR A 91 8.29 -19.99 -5.83
CA THR A 91 8.55 -21.19 -5.05
C THR A 91 9.74 -21.96 -5.59
N GLU A 92 9.83 -22.12 -6.92
CA GLU A 92 10.98 -22.76 -7.60
C GLU A 92 12.28 -22.00 -7.34
N GLY A 93 12.26 -20.65 -7.47
CA GLY A 93 13.42 -19.82 -7.19
C GLY A 93 13.86 -19.87 -5.71
N TYR A 94 12.91 -19.95 -4.78
CA TYR A 94 13.20 -20.11 -3.36
C TYR A 94 13.81 -21.47 -3.05
N ASP A 95 13.29 -22.56 -3.63
CA ASP A 95 13.79 -23.93 -3.40
C ASP A 95 15.17 -24.14 -4.05
N GLU A 96 15.44 -23.51 -5.19
CA GLU A 96 16.76 -23.48 -5.79
C GLU A 96 17.76 -22.76 -4.88
N LEU A 97 17.42 -21.55 -4.41
CA LEU A 97 18.25 -20.78 -3.48
C LEU A 97 18.50 -21.55 -2.18
N LYS A 98 17.48 -22.22 -1.65
CA LYS A 98 17.59 -23.07 -0.47
C LYS A 98 18.57 -24.23 -0.68
N ARG A 99 18.49 -24.92 -1.82
CA ARG A 99 19.44 -26.00 -2.17
C ARG A 99 20.86 -25.48 -2.31
N MET A 100 21.04 -24.31 -2.93
CA MET A 100 22.35 -23.68 -3.08
C MET A 100 22.94 -23.24 -1.73
N ALA A 101 22.15 -22.61 -0.87
CA ALA A 101 22.61 -22.14 0.44
C ALA A 101 23.02 -23.31 1.36
N TRP A 102 22.18 -24.35 1.45
CA TRP A 102 22.53 -25.54 2.25
C TRP A 102 23.70 -26.31 1.65
N GLY A 103 23.79 -26.42 0.34
CA GLY A 103 24.91 -27.05 -0.34
C GLY A 103 26.22 -26.29 -0.15
N ALA A 104 26.20 -24.96 -0.23
CA ALA A 104 27.38 -24.13 0.04
C ALA A 104 27.82 -24.27 1.51
N LEU A 105 26.88 -24.30 2.46
CA LEU A 105 27.15 -24.49 3.87
C LEU A 105 27.78 -25.89 4.14
N ALA A 106 27.28 -26.93 3.50
CA ALA A 106 27.82 -28.29 3.59
C ALA A 106 29.28 -28.41 3.10
N VAL A 107 29.69 -27.52 2.17
CA VAL A 107 31.10 -27.44 1.71
C VAL A 107 31.92 -26.50 2.57
N ALA A 108 31.35 -25.42 3.06
CA ALA A 108 32.03 -24.42 3.90
C ALA A 108 32.45 -25.00 5.28
N VAL A 109 31.61 -25.87 5.88
CA VAL A 109 31.92 -26.50 7.19
C VAL A 109 33.17 -27.37 7.13
N PRO A 110 33.35 -28.32 6.20
CA PRO A 110 34.60 -29.05 6.05
C PRO A 110 35.81 -28.14 5.76
N LEU A 111 35.66 -27.14 4.90
CA LEU A 111 36.71 -26.15 4.62
C LEU A 111 37.16 -25.44 5.89
N LEU A 112 36.23 -25.01 6.73
CA LEU A 112 36.52 -24.33 8.00
C LEU A 112 37.21 -25.27 8.98
N ILE A 113 36.72 -26.50 9.13
CA ILE A 113 37.33 -27.52 10.06
C ILE A 113 38.76 -27.83 9.61
N LEU A 114 38.97 -28.08 8.33
CA LEU A 114 40.29 -28.35 7.79
C LEU A 114 41.24 -27.14 7.92
N SER A 115 40.75 -25.91 7.85
CA SER A 115 41.56 -24.71 8.03
C SER A 115 41.94 -24.48 9.50
N LEU A 116 41.07 -24.82 10.45
CA LEU A 116 41.29 -24.63 11.90
C LEU A 116 42.23 -25.66 12.52
N VAL A 117 42.33 -26.86 11.94
CA VAL A 117 43.17 -27.93 12.45
C VAL A 117 44.32 -28.20 11.45
N PRO A 118 45.50 -27.56 11.64
CA PRO A 118 46.63 -27.75 10.74
C PRO A 118 47.23 -29.16 10.89
N HIS A 119 47.69 -29.71 9.75
CA HIS A 119 48.39 -31.01 9.67
C HIS A 119 47.57 -32.23 10.07
N LEU A 120 46.27 -32.26 9.78
CA LEU A 120 45.39 -33.42 10.07
C LEU A 120 45.82 -34.65 9.24
N PHE A 121 46.27 -34.42 8.00
CA PHE A 121 46.78 -35.45 7.07
C PHE A 121 47.70 -34.83 6.01
N ALA A 122 48.53 -35.67 5.38
CA ALA A 122 49.39 -35.26 4.27
C ALA A 122 48.54 -34.89 3.07
N GLY A 123 48.70 -33.66 2.51
CA GLY A 123 47.92 -33.16 1.38
C GLY A 123 46.63 -32.38 1.75
N GLN A 124 46.48 -31.99 3.01
CA GLN A 124 45.36 -31.15 3.49
C GLN A 124 45.22 -29.88 2.68
N GLU A 125 46.29 -29.22 2.29
CA GLU A 125 46.26 -27.98 1.49
C GLU A 125 45.70 -28.21 0.10
N ILE A 126 45.96 -29.38 -0.52
CA ILE A 126 45.41 -29.77 -1.82
C ILE A 126 43.91 -30.07 -1.66
N ALA A 127 43.48 -30.67 -0.57
CA ALA A 127 42.07 -30.91 -0.30
C ALA A 127 41.33 -29.60 -0.13
N LEU A 128 41.87 -28.59 0.56
CA LEU A 128 41.31 -27.23 0.69
C LEU A 128 41.17 -26.59 -0.68
N PHE A 129 42.20 -26.70 -1.55
CA PHE A 129 42.13 -26.18 -2.94
C PHE A 129 40.97 -26.78 -3.73
N PHE A 130 40.81 -28.12 -3.72
CA PHE A 130 39.72 -28.77 -4.47
C PHE A 130 38.34 -28.42 -3.92
N LEU A 131 38.15 -28.38 -2.60
CA LEU A 131 36.90 -28.00 -1.95
C LEU A 131 36.54 -26.52 -2.27
N ALA A 132 37.50 -25.61 -2.20
CA ALA A 132 37.30 -24.20 -2.54
C ALA A 132 36.98 -24.02 -4.03
N SER A 133 37.69 -24.75 -4.92
CA SER A 133 37.42 -24.74 -6.36
C SER A 133 36.02 -25.26 -6.68
N PHE A 134 35.58 -26.33 -6.01
CA PHE A 134 34.23 -26.84 -6.14
C PHE A 134 33.20 -25.84 -5.64
N SER A 135 33.43 -25.20 -4.50
CA SER A 135 32.55 -24.14 -3.97
C SER A 135 32.41 -22.98 -4.94
N LEU A 136 33.53 -22.54 -5.49
CA LEU A 136 33.60 -21.43 -6.46
C LEU A 136 32.81 -21.77 -7.75
N TYR A 137 33.08 -22.96 -8.31
CA TYR A 137 32.45 -23.39 -9.57
C TYR A 137 30.95 -23.58 -9.42
N LYS A 138 30.50 -24.28 -8.38
CA LYS A 138 29.09 -24.66 -8.21
C LYS A 138 28.25 -23.54 -7.62
N TYR A 139 28.72 -22.89 -6.57
CA TYR A 139 27.95 -21.90 -5.78
C TYR A 139 28.37 -20.46 -6.08
N GLY A 140 29.65 -20.20 -6.39
CA GLY A 140 30.15 -18.88 -6.75
C GLY A 140 29.70 -18.39 -8.13
N ARG A 141 29.36 -19.31 -9.04
CA ARG A 141 28.94 -19.01 -10.44
C ARG A 141 27.84 -17.96 -10.54
N LEU A 142 26.93 -17.93 -9.55
CA LEU A 142 25.84 -16.94 -9.51
C LEU A 142 26.38 -15.50 -9.46
N PHE A 143 27.37 -15.25 -8.59
CA PHE A 143 27.97 -13.95 -8.42
C PHE A 143 28.76 -13.52 -9.65
N TYR A 144 29.55 -14.41 -10.22
CA TYR A 144 30.35 -14.14 -11.42
C TYR A 144 29.48 -13.82 -12.63
N ARG A 145 28.39 -14.55 -12.84
CA ARG A 145 27.46 -14.29 -13.94
C ARG A 145 26.84 -12.91 -13.84
N SER A 146 26.37 -12.55 -12.66
CA SER A 146 25.78 -11.24 -12.38
C SER A 146 26.82 -10.12 -12.53
N ALA A 147 28.00 -10.27 -11.93
CA ALA A 147 29.08 -9.30 -12.00
C ALA A 147 29.57 -9.06 -13.45
N PHE A 148 29.79 -10.14 -14.22
CA PHE A 148 30.30 -10.02 -15.58
C PHE A 148 29.31 -9.37 -16.54
N LYS A 149 28.02 -9.66 -16.40
CA LYS A 149 26.96 -9.00 -17.17
C LYS A 149 26.96 -7.49 -16.97
N LEU A 150 27.01 -7.04 -15.72
CA LEU A 150 26.97 -5.61 -15.38
C LEU A 150 28.27 -4.89 -15.72
N LEU A 151 29.42 -5.54 -15.57
CA LEU A 151 30.71 -4.97 -15.91
C LEU A 151 30.85 -4.64 -17.41
N LYS A 152 30.25 -5.45 -18.29
CA LYS A 152 30.16 -5.16 -19.73
C LYS A 152 29.47 -3.83 -20.04
N HIS A 153 28.58 -3.37 -19.14
CA HIS A 153 27.83 -2.12 -19.28
C HIS A 153 28.40 -0.99 -18.42
N GLY A 154 29.65 -1.15 -17.90
CA GLY A 154 30.33 -0.13 -17.09
C GLY A 154 29.67 0.12 -15.74
N THR A 155 28.86 -0.83 -15.27
CA THR A 155 28.15 -0.75 -13.98
C THR A 155 28.58 -1.86 -13.04
N SER A 156 28.40 -1.64 -11.74
CA SER A 156 28.76 -2.60 -10.70
C SER A 156 27.63 -2.75 -9.68
N ASN A 157 27.52 -3.92 -9.10
CA ASN A 157 26.57 -4.22 -8.03
C ASN A 157 27.25 -4.96 -6.89
N MET A 158 26.43 -5.38 -5.91
CA MET A 158 26.84 -6.18 -4.78
C MET A 158 27.57 -7.48 -5.20
N ASP A 159 27.11 -8.16 -6.24
CA ASP A 159 27.72 -9.39 -6.73
C ASP A 159 29.14 -9.16 -7.28
N THR A 160 29.41 -7.96 -7.77
CA THR A 160 30.77 -7.54 -8.22
C THR A 160 31.74 -7.49 -7.06
N LEU A 161 31.33 -6.93 -5.90
CA LEU A 161 32.16 -6.88 -4.69
C LEU A 161 32.46 -8.29 -4.16
N VAL A 162 31.42 -9.15 -4.13
CA VAL A 162 31.56 -10.53 -3.70
C VAL A 162 32.47 -11.32 -4.63
N ALA A 163 32.24 -11.24 -5.95
CA ALA A 163 33.05 -11.93 -6.94
C ALA A 163 34.51 -11.51 -6.87
N LEU A 164 34.78 -10.19 -6.71
CA LEU A 164 36.11 -9.66 -6.54
C LEU A 164 36.78 -10.19 -5.26
N SER A 165 36.07 -10.18 -4.11
CA SER A 165 36.57 -10.66 -2.82
C SER A 165 36.96 -12.14 -2.88
N ILE A 166 36.07 -12.98 -3.44
CA ILE A 166 36.30 -14.42 -3.56
C ILE A 166 37.47 -14.70 -4.53
N THR A 167 37.55 -13.93 -5.66
CA THR A 167 38.64 -14.07 -6.63
C THR A 167 40.00 -13.74 -6.00
N VAL A 168 40.09 -12.64 -5.29
CA VAL A 168 41.33 -12.21 -4.63
C VAL A 168 41.78 -13.23 -3.60
N SER A 169 40.87 -13.69 -2.72
CA SER A 169 41.18 -14.71 -1.70
C SER A 169 41.63 -16.03 -2.35
N TYR A 170 40.95 -16.44 -3.41
CA TYR A 170 41.27 -17.69 -4.13
C TYR A 170 42.64 -17.61 -4.83
N LEU A 171 42.89 -16.54 -5.62
CA LEU A 171 44.14 -16.35 -6.32
C LEU A 171 45.35 -16.24 -5.39
N TYR A 172 45.19 -15.47 -4.30
CA TYR A 172 46.23 -15.35 -3.27
C TYR A 172 46.58 -16.71 -2.66
N SER A 173 45.55 -17.53 -2.32
CA SER A 173 45.77 -18.87 -1.77
C SER A 173 46.38 -19.81 -2.79
N CYS A 174 46.04 -19.72 -4.08
CA CYS A 174 46.67 -20.49 -5.13
C CYS A 174 48.16 -20.14 -5.26
N VAL A 175 48.50 -18.83 -5.27
CA VAL A 175 49.91 -18.39 -5.35
C VAL A 175 50.69 -18.90 -4.14
N ASN A 176 50.15 -18.83 -2.93
CA ASN A 176 50.77 -19.38 -1.75
C ASN A 176 50.94 -20.90 -1.78
N LEU A 177 50.00 -21.64 -2.35
CA LEU A 177 50.04 -23.11 -2.47
C LEU A 177 51.09 -23.57 -3.49
N PHE A 178 51.08 -22.98 -4.70
CA PHE A 178 51.94 -23.45 -5.78
C PHE A 178 53.32 -22.80 -5.84
N PHE A 179 53.47 -21.60 -5.26
CA PHE A 179 54.72 -20.83 -5.26
C PHE A 179 55.07 -20.33 -3.83
N PRO A 180 55.17 -21.19 -2.82
CA PRO A 180 55.43 -20.75 -1.45
C PRO A 180 56.80 -20.06 -1.27
N GLN A 181 57.74 -20.35 -2.17
CA GLN A 181 59.07 -19.73 -2.21
C GLN A 181 59.05 -18.21 -2.37
N LEU A 182 58.05 -17.67 -3.06
CA LEU A 182 57.92 -16.23 -3.26
C LEU A 182 57.65 -15.48 -1.93
N PHE A 183 57.00 -16.13 -0.99
CA PHE A 183 56.67 -15.55 0.32
C PHE A 183 57.75 -15.82 1.34
N THR A 184 58.29 -17.05 1.38
CA THR A 184 59.36 -17.42 2.32
C THR A 184 60.66 -16.68 2.04
N ALA A 185 60.99 -16.35 0.74
CA ALA A 185 62.13 -15.54 0.38
C ALA A 185 62.08 -14.09 0.94
N HIS A 186 60.89 -13.60 1.26
CA HIS A 186 60.66 -12.30 1.89
C HIS A 186 60.36 -12.40 3.41
N GLY A 187 60.62 -13.56 4.06
CA GLY A 187 60.38 -13.77 5.49
C GLY A 187 58.92 -13.87 5.89
N MET A 188 57.98 -14.02 4.93
CA MET A 188 56.56 -14.16 5.16
C MET A 188 56.18 -15.63 5.30
N GLN A 189 55.29 -15.96 6.26
CA GLN A 189 54.71 -17.30 6.34
C GLN A 189 53.55 -17.42 5.33
N PRO A 190 53.55 -18.47 4.46
CA PRO A 190 52.42 -18.70 3.53
C PRO A 190 51.12 -18.99 4.32
N GLN A 191 50.08 -18.18 4.08
CA GLN A 191 48.76 -18.37 4.66
C GLN A 191 47.74 -18.66 3.55
N LEU A 192 46.93 -19.69 3.78
CA LEU A 192 45.88 -20.09 2.85
C LEU A 192 44.54 -19.57 3.35
N TYR A 193 43.79 -18.93 2.47
CA TYR A 193 42.43 -18.36 2.71
C TYR A 193 41.36 -19.07 1.87
N PHE A 194 41.54 -20.37 1.57
CA PHE A 194 40.53 -21.18 0.87
C PHE A 194 39.23 -21.33 1.66
N ASP A 195 39.33 -21.35 2.99
CA ASP A 195 38.18 -21.30 3.91
C ASP A 195 37.32 -20.07 3.72
N SER A 196 37.97 -18.89 3.55
CA SER A 196 37.27 -17.62 3.32
C SER A 196 36.42 -17.67 2.05
N VAL A 197 36.91 -18.31 0.98
CA VAL A 197 36.15 -18.49 -0.27
C VAL A 197 34.84 -19.25 -0.02
N GLY A 198 34.91 -20.38 0.70
CA GLY A 198 33.75 -21.20 1.01
C GLY A 198 32.78 -20.53 1.97
N VAL A 199 33.34 -19.96 3.06
CA VAL A 199 32.54 -19.34 4.13
C VAL A 199 31.84 -18.07 3.65
N ILE A 200 32.53 -17.18 2.90
CA ILE A 200 31.92 -15.97 2.32
C ILE A 200 30.76 -16.38 1.39
N THR A 201 31.00 -17.35 0.48
CA THR A 201 29.97 -17.86 -0.42
C THR A 201 28.77 -18.39 0.32
N ALA A 202 28.99 -19.21 1.38
CA ALA A 202 27.93 -19.80 2.18
C ALA A 202 27.12 -18.74 2.95
N PHE A 203 27.80 -17.79 3.62
CA PHE A 203 27.10 -16.75 4.41
C PHE A 203 26.28 -15.80 3.52
N ILE A 204 26.78 -15.44 2.33
CA ILE A 204 26.03 -14.60 1.39
C ILE A 204 24.80 -15.33 0.87
N LEU A 205 24.92 -16.60 0.49
CA LEU A 205 23.78 -17.41 0.05
C LEU A 205 22.77 -17.64 1.19
N LEU A 206 23.26 -17.87 2.42
CA LEU A 206 22.40 -17.96 3.60
C LEU A 206 21.68 -16.63 3.89
N GLY A 207 22.39 -15.51 3.80
CA GLY A 207 21.80 -14.17 3.93
C GLY A 207 20.68 -13.96 2.91
N ARG A 208 20.91 -14.30 1.64
CA ARG A 208 19.87 -14.26 0.58
C ARG A 208 18.69 -15.18 0.85
N LEU A 209 18.94 -16.37 1.39
CA LEU A 209 17.86 -17.30 1.78
C LEU A 209 17.00 -16.73 2.91
N LEU A 210 17.66 -16.18 3.95
CA LEU A 210 16.94 -15.52 5.07
C LEU A 210 16.15 -14.33 4.60
N GLU A 211 16.70 -13.53 3.68
CA GLU A 211 16.03 -12.42 3.01
C GLU A 211 14.78 -12.88 2.25
N ALA A 212 14.92 -13.90 1.38
CA ALA A 212 13.80 -14.44 0.61
C ALA A 212 12.69 -14.99 1.51
N ARG A 213 13.08 -15.69 2.61
CA ARG A 213 12.12 -16.19 3.61
C ARG A 213 11.39 -15.05 4.33
N ALA A 214 12.07 -13.99 4.62
CA ALA A 214 11.51 -12.83 5.30
C ALA A 214 10.55 -12.05 4.37
N LYS A 215 10.92 -11.84 3.09
CA LYS A 215 10.02 -11.30 2.06
C LYS A 215 8.73 -12.13 1.94
N GLY A 216 8.82 -13.45 1.94
CA GLY A 216 7.66 -14.34 1.91
C GLY A 216 6.71 -14.19 3.12
N ARG A 217 7.23 -13.81 4.29
CA ARG A 217 6.40 -13.53 5.47
C ARG A 217 5.71 -12.18 5.41
N THR A 218 6.32 -11.16 4.80
CA THR A 218 5.71 -9.83 4.67
C THR A 218 4.52 -9.81 3.72
N THR A 219 4.46 -10.71 2.74
CA THR A 219 3.33 -10.86 1.81
C THR A 219 2.16 -11.68 2.37
N LYS A 220 2.26 -12.19 3.61
CA LYS A 220 1.22 -13.03 4.22
C LYS A 220 -0.14 -12.30 4.32
N ALA A 221 -0.14 -11.01 4.63
CA ALA A 221 -1.37 -10.21 4.73
C ALA A 221 -2.14 -10.19 3.40
N ILE A 222 -1.44 -10.07 2.26
CA ILE A 222 -2.08 -10.11 0.93
C ILE A 222 -2.57 -11.50 0.61
N LYS A 223 -1.75 -12.53 0.90
CA LYS A 223 -2.19 -13.91 0.70
C LYS A 223 -3.46 -14.23 1.51
N SER A 224 -3.64 -13.61 2.68
CA SER A 224 -4.88 -13.76 3.46
C SER A 224 -6.07 -13.07 2.79
N LEU A 225 -5.88 -11.88 2.17
CA LEU A 225 -6.93 -11.21 1.38
C LEU A 225 -7.31 -12.02 0.12
N ILE A 226 -6.34 -12.51 -0.62
CA ILE A 226 -6.57 -13.40 -1.78
C ILE A 226 -7.30 -14.67 -1.35
N GLY A 227 -6.98 -15.21 -0.17
CA GLY A 227 -7.64 -16.38 0.42
C GLY A 227 -9.10 -16.15 0.86
N LEU A 228 -9.60 -14.90 0.82
CA LEU A 228 -11.01 -14.60 1.06
C LEU A 228 -11.91 -14.98 -0.11
N GLN A 229 -11.37 -15.07 -1.32
CA GLN A 229 -12.13 -15.45 -2.50
C GLN A 229 -12.33 -16.98 -2.56
N PRO A 230 -13.57 -17.49 -2.63
CA PRO A 230 -13.82 -18.92 -2.75
C PRO A 230 -13.38 -19.41 -4.14
N LYS A 231 -12.92 -20.65 -4.22
CA LYS A 231 -12.51 -21.23 -5.51
C LYS A 231 -13.68 -21.73 -6.35
N GLN A 232 -14.78 -22.08 -5.70
CA GLN A 232 -15.99 -22.64 -6.31
C GLN A 232 -17.23 -21.93 -5.75
N VAL A 233 -18.28 -21.89 -6.55
CA VAL A 233 -19.56 -21.28 -6.22
C VAL A 233 -20.70 -22.11 -6.81
N THR A 234 -21.84 -22.15 -6.10
CA THR A 234 -23.06 -22.79 -6.60
C THR A 234 -23.87 -21.80 -7.40
N VAL A 235 -24.11 -22.06 -8.67
CA VAL A 235 -24.95 -21.27 -9.59
C VAL A 235 -26.30 -21.93 -9.70
N ILE A 236 -27.38 -21.14 -9.66
CA ILE A 236 -28.76 -21.58 -9.82
C ILE A 236 -29.25 -21.17 -11.20
N PHE A 237 -29.69 -22.14 -11.99
CA PHE A 237 -30.29 -21.89 -13.30
C PHE A 237 -31.81 -21.56 -13.18
N PRO A 238 -32.42 -20.95 -14.20
CA PRO A 238 -33.85 -20.61 -14.18
C PRO A 238 -34.80 -21.83 -13.98
N ASN A 239 -34.31 -23.02 -14.29
CA ASN A 239 -35.02 -24.31 -14.08
C ASN A 239 -34.89 -24.83 -12.64
N GLY A 240 -34.22 -24.11 -11.72
CA GLY A 240 -33.99 -24.51 -10.34
C GLY A 240 -32.85 -25.47 -10.12
N THR A 241 -32.17 -25.96 -11.17
CA THR A 241 -30.99 -26.83 -11.02
C THR A 241 -29.80 -26.06 -10.47
N GLN A 242 -29.06 -26.72 -9.54
CA GLN A 242 -27.86 -26.16 -8.92
C GLN A 242 -26.61 -26.84 -9.53
N TYR A 243 -25.66 -26.03 -9.92
CA TYR A 243 -24.37 -26.48 -10.44
C TYR A 243 -23.22 -25.80 -9.73
N VAL A 244 -22.20 -26.55 -9.35
CA VAL A 244 -20.96 -26.01 -8.80
C VAL A 244 -20.05 -25.65 -9.97
N LYS A 245 -19.71 -24.36 -10.10
CA LYS A 245 -18.77 -23.83 -11.09
C LYS A 245 -17.50 -23.31 -10.40
N ALA A 246 -16.40 -23.30 -11.14
CA ALA A 246 -15.24 -22.51 -10.73
C ALA A 246 -15.60 -21.00 -10.74
N ILE A 247 -15.01 -20.23 -9.85
CA ILE A 247 -15.28 -18.77 -9.78
C ILE A 247 -14.92 -18.07 -11.10
N ASP A 248 -13.97 -18.63 -11.86
CA ASP A 248 -13.55 -18.08 -13.14
C ASP A 248 -14.59 -18.29 -14.27
N ASP A 249 -15.57 -19.16 -14.07
CA ASP A 249 -16.58 -19.51 -15.09
C ASP A 249 -17.92 -18.78 -14.87
N ILE A 250 -18.05 -17.97 -13.79
CA ILE A 250 -19.27 -17.19 -13.53
C ILE A 250 -19.36 -15.97 -14.43
N LYS A 251 -20.60 -15.56 -14.72
CA LYS A 251 -20.92 -14.37 -15.56
C LYS A 251 -21.75 -13.37 -14.76
N VAL A 252 -21.64 -12.11 -15.14
CA VAL A 252 -22.53 -11.06 -14.63
C VAL A 252 -23.98 -11.44 -14.98
N GLY A 253 -24.87 -11.36 -13.98
CA GLY A 253 -26.28 -11.78 -14.09
C GLY A 253 -26.58 -13.19 -13.60
N ASP A 254 -25.57 -14.06 -13.39
CA ASP A 254 -25.77 -15.39 -12.79
C ASP A 254 -26.36 -15.26 -11.39
N VAL A 255 -27.33 -16.13 -11.04
CA VAL A 255 -27.86 -16.23 -9.70
C VAL A 255 -27.04 -17.24 -8.90
N LEU A 256 -26.45 -16.76 -7.83
CA LEU A 256 -25.52 -17.51 -6.99
C LEU A 256 -26.18 -17.85 -5.65
N LEU A 257 -25.79 -18.98 -5.09
CA LEU A 257 -26.22 -19.46 -3.78
C LEU A 257 -25.11 -19.30 -2.77
N ALA A 258 -25.42 -18.71 -1.61
CA ALA A 258 -24.55 -18.69 -0.46
C ALA A 258 -25.26 -19.35 0.73
N ARG A 259 -24.73 -20.48 1.20
CA ARG A 259 -25.21 -21.19 2.39
C ARG A 259 -24.60 -20.62 3.67
N PRO A 260 -25.16 -20.91 4.85
CA PRO A 260 -24.52 -20.56 6.11
C PRO A 260 -23.08 -21.05 6.20
N GLY A 261 -22.16 -20.18 6.61
CA GLY A 261 -20.72 -20.43 6.67
C GLY A 261 -19.96 -20.30 5.36
N GLU A 262 -20.64 -20.13 4.20
CA GLU A 262 -20.00 -19.92 2.93
C GLU A 262 -19.59 -18.46 2.71
N ARG A 263 -18.54 -18.27 1.93
CA ARG A 263 -18.09 -16.93 1.49
C ARG A 263 -18.87 -16.48 0.26
N ILE A 264 -19.20 -15.20 0.23
CA ILE A 264 -19.81 -14.55 -0.93
C ILE A 264 -18.77 -14.50 -2.05
N ALA A 265 -19.11 -15.03 -3.24
CA ALA A 265 -18.18 -15.22 -4.34
C ALA A 265 -18.02 -13.98 -5.25
N ALA A 266 -19.07 -13.18 -5.38
CA ALA A 266 -19.13 -12.01 -6.27
C ALA A 266 -19.92 -10.89 -5.61
N ASP A 267 -19.66 -9.63 -6.01
CA ASP A 267 -20.53 -8.54 -5.59
C ASP A 267 -21.87 -8.65 -6.32
N GLY A 268 -22.96 -8.43 -5.60
CA GLY A 268 -24.29 -8.58 -6.17
C GLY A 268 -25.41 -8.08 -5.30
N ILE A 269 -26.67 -8.33 -5.72
CA ILE A 269 -27.87 -7.95 -5.00
C ILE A 269 -28.63 -9.20 -4.59
N VAL A 270 -29.11 -9.24 -3.34
CA VAL A 270 -29.95 -10.32 -2.83
C VAL A 270 -31.26 -10.37 -3.61
N VAL A 271 -31.56 -11.51 -4.21
CA VAL A 271 -32.81 -11.79 -4.93
C VAL A 271 -33.84 -12.39 -3.99
N SER A 272 -33.41 -13.29 -3.09
CA SER A 272 -34.28 -13.90 -2.08
C SER A 272 -33.47 -14.42 -0.90
N GLY A 273 -34.13 -14.53 0.25
CA GLY A 273 -33.53 -14.93 1.52
C GLY A 273 -33.20 -13.75 2.43
N SER A 274 -32.83 -14.06 3.68
CA SER A 274 -32.35 -13.09 4.65
C SER A 274 -31.32 -13.77 5.54
N SER A 275 -30.21 -13.06 5.83
CA SER A 275 -29.14 -13.56 6.69
C SER A 275 -28.31 -12.42 7.26
N ASN A 276 -27.58 -12.70 8.33
CA ASN A 276 -26.51 -11.84 8.79
C ASN A 276 -25.22 -12.17 8.02
N VAL A 277 -24.53 -11.15 7.54
CA VAL A 277 -23.28 -11.28 6.79
C VAL A 277 -22.16 -10.58 7.55
N ASP A 278 -21.09 -11.31 7.84
CA ASP A 278 -19.89 -10.77 8.46
C ASP A 278 -19.01 -10.10 7.38
N GLU A 279 -18.98 -8.78 7.43
CA GLU A 279 -18.21 -7.94 6.52
C GLU A 279 -16.88 -7.47 7.16
N SER A 280 -16.53 -7.93 8.38
CA SER A 280 -15.42 -7.45 9.19
C SER A 280 -14.05 -7.55 8.48
N MET A 281 -13.87 -8.56 7.64
CA MET A 281 -12.62 -8.76 6.88
C MET A 281 -12.39 -7.68 5.81
N ILE A 282 -13.43 -6.95 5.41
CA ILE A 282 -13.37 -5.88 4.40
C ILE A 282 -13.51 -4.52 5.07
N THR A 283 -14.57 -4.34 5.88
CA THR A 283 -14.87 -3.06 6.53
C THR A 283 -14.09 -2.82 7.83
N GLY A 284 -13.63 -3.89 8.47
CA GLY A 284 -13.03 -3.85 9.81
C GLY A 284 -14.06 -3.68 10.94
N GLU A 285 -15.38 -3.67 10.64
CA GLU A 285 -16.45 -3.55 11.63
C GLU A 285 -16.83 -4.94 12.15
N PRO A 286 -16.81 -5.19 13.47
CA PRO A 286 -17.02 -6.53 14.02
C PRO A 286 -18.49 -6.99 14.03
N ILE A 287 -19.42 -6.08 13.78
CA ILE A 287 -20.87 -6.37 13.85
C ILE A 287 -21.33 -6.86 12.48
N ALA A 288 -21.93 -8.06 12.45
CA ALA A 288 -22.52 -8.61 11.23
C ALA A 288 -23.75 -7.80 10.79
N VAL A 289 -23.85 -7.54 9.48
CA VAL A 289 -24.90 -6.73 8.88
C VAL A 289 -26.03 -7.63 8.36
N GLN A 290 -27.26 -7.32 8.73
CA GLN A 290 -28.42 -8.03 8.21
C GLN A 290 -28.63 -7.69 6.72
N LYS A 291 -28.71 -8.72 5.88
CA LYS A 291 -28.98 -8.62 4.44
C LYS A 291 -30.30 -9.29 4.11
N SER A 292 -31.11 -8.61 3.33
CA SER A 292 -32.40 -9.08 2.83
C SER A 292 -32.58 -8.71 1.37
N GLN A 293 -33.67 -9.12 0.74
CA GLN A 293 -33.96 -8.86 -0.67
C GLN A 293 -33.75 -7.39 -1.04
N GLY A 294 -33.06 -7.13 -2.13
CA GLY A 294 -32.72 -5.80 -2.65
C GLY A 294 -31.44 -5.18 -2.09
N LEU A 295 -30.85 -5.75 -1.02
CA LEU A 295 -29.60 -5.24 -0.44
C LEU A 295 -28.37 -5.82 -1.14
N SER A 296 -27.30 -5.03 -1.17
CA SER A 296 -26.02 -5.41 -1.78
C SER A 296 -25.21 -6.36 -0.92
N LEU A 297 -24.51 -7.30 -1.57
CA LEU A 297 -23.53 -8.22 -0.99
C LEU A 297 -22.15 -7.93 -1.57
N THR A 298 -21.12 -8.09 -0.76
CA THR A 298 -19.73 -7.87 -1.13
C THR A 298 -18.97 -9.20 -1.15
N ALA A 299 -18.19 -9.42 -2.22
CA ALA A 299 -17.36 -10.63 -2.36
C ALA A 299 -16.33 -10.75 -1.21
N GLY A 300 -16.08 -11.99 -0.75
CA GLY A 300 -15.14 -12.28 0.34
C GLY A 300 -15.73 -12.23 1.75
N THR A 301 -16.94 -11.67 1.93
CA THR A 301 -17.67 -11.65 3.21
C THR A 301 -18.26 -13.03 3.53
N ILE A 302 -18.60 -13.28 4.79
CA ILE A 302 -19.08 -14.60 5.25
C ILE A 302 -20.56 -14.55 5.58
N ASN A 303 -21.33 -15.39 4.92
CA ASN A 303 -22.74 -15.59 5.24
C ASN A 303 -22.89 -16.41 6.53
N GLN A 304 -23.68 -15.93 7.53
CA GLN A 304 -23.73 -16.58 8.84
C GLN A 304 -24.90 -17.54 9.02
N ASN A 305 -26.15 -17.06 8.95
CA ASN A 305 -27.28 -17.79 9.52
C ASN A 305 -28.29 -18.32 8.49
N GLY A 306 -28.58 -17.55 7.45
CA GLY A 306 -29.58 -17.85 6.44
C GLY A 306 -28.99 -18.28 5.11
N THR A 307 -29.85 -18.74 4.21
CA THR A 307 -29.46 -19.01 2.82
C THR A 307 -29.80 -17.79 1.97
N LEU A 308 -28.83 -17.29 1.20
CA LEU A 308 -29.01 -16.15 0.32
C LEU A 308 -28.89 -16.57 -1.14
N HIS A 309 -29.86 -16.13 -1.95
CA HIS A 309 -29.78 -16.16 -3.40
C HIS A 309 -29.50 -14.74 -3.87
N TYR A 310 -28.42 -14.54 -4.64
CA TYR A 310 -28.05 -13.21 -5.08
C TYR A 310 -27.60 -13.21 -6.53
N ARG A 311 -27.86 -12.12 -7.21
CA ARG A 311 -27.47 -11.93 -8.62
C ARG A 311 -26.13 -11.23 -8.68
N ALA A 312 -25.16 -11.84 -9.35
CA ALA A 312 -23.83 -11.27 -9.55
C ALA A 312 -23.92 -10.00 -10.43
N GLN A 313 -23.35 -8.90 -9.93
CA GLN A 313 -23.21 -7.63 -10.65
C GLN A 313 -21.78 -7.38 -11.07
N ARG A 314 -20.81 -7.72 -10.21
CA ARG A 314 -19.38 -7.61 -10.46
C ARG A 314 -18.72 -8.92 -10.10
N ILE A 315 -17.79 -9.34 -10.95
CA ILE A 315 -17.11 -10.63 -10.81
C ILE A 315 -15.59 -10.45 -10.90
N LYS A 316 -14.84 -11.40 -10.36
CA LYS A 316 -13.36 -11.46 -10.48
C LYS A 316 -12.66 -10.18 -10.00
N GLY A 317 -11.83 -9.59 -10.87
CA GLY A 317 -11.09 -8.36 -10.59
C GLY A 317 -11.94 -7.12 -10.37
N ASP A 318 -13.17 -7.09 -10.92
CA ASP A 318 -14.08 -5.95 -10.81
C ASP A 318 -14.83 -5.90 -9.47
N THR A 319 -14.78 -6.99 -8.67
CA THR A 319 -15.34 -6.97 -7.32
C THR A 319 -14.57 -6.00 -6.42
N LEU A 320 -15.23 -5.47 -5.38
CA LEU A 320 -14.56 -4.61 -4.40
C LEU A 320 -13.32 -5.29 -3.80
N LEU A 321 -13.40 -6.59 -3.48
CA LEU A 321 -12.26 -7.37 -3.01
C LEU A 321 -11.15 -7.45 -4.08
N GLY A 322 -11.50 -7.64 -5.35
CA GLY A 322 -10.55 -7.65 -6.47
C GLY A 322 -9.82 -6.31 -6.62
N GLN A 323 -10.56 -5.20 -6.55
CA GLN A 323 -9.99 -3.84 -6.57
C GLN A 323 -9.07 -3.58 -5.38
N ILE A 324 -9.45 -4.00 -4.17
CA ILE A 324 -8.61 -3.91 -2.97
C ILE A 324 -7.29 -4.67 -3.17
N ILE A 325 -7.35 -5.89 -3.68
CA ILE A 325 -6.16 -6.71 -3.96
C ILE A 325 -5.26 -6.01 -4.97
N SER A 326 -5.82 -5.49 -6.07
CA SER A 326 -5.06 -4.76 -7.09
C SER A 326 -4.40 -3.50 -6.52
N MET A 327 -5.16 -2.68 -5.78
CA MET A 327 -4.59 -1.48 -5.13
C MET A 327 -3.43 -1.82 -4.20
N VAL A 328 -3.57 -2.85 -3.37
CA VAL A 328 -2.50 -3.26 -2.45
C VAL A 328 -1.27 -3.76 -3.20
N GLN A 329 -1.46 -4.48 -4.30
CA GLN A 329 -0.37 -4.94 -5.17
C GLN A 329 0.34 -3.76 -5.87
N ASP A 330 -0.41 -2.79 -6.38
CA ASP A 330 0.14 -1.60 -7.04
C ASP A 330 0.87 -0.71 -6.02
N ALA A 331 0.28 -0.50 -4.84
CA ALA A 331 0.90 0.26 -3.77
C ALA A 331 2.23 -0.34 -3.30
N GLN A 332 2.34 -1.67 -3.26
CA GLN A 332 3.61 -2.35 -2.94
C GLN A 332 4.67 -2.16 -4.03
N GLY A 333 4.24 -1.94 -5.26
CA GLY A 333 5.12 -1.68 -6.40
C GLY A 333 5.59 -0.24 -6.51
N SER A 334 4.94 0.68 -5.84
CA SER A 334 5.28 2.10 -5.95
C SER A 334 6.57 2.46 -5.22
N LYS A 335 7.35 3.37 -5.81
CA LYS A 335 8.58 3.87 -5.21
C LYS A 335 8.29 5.13 -4.40
N VAL A 336 8.77 5.18 -3.16
CA VAL A 336 8.75 6.43 -2.36
C VAL A 336 9.89 7.36 -2.81
N PRO A 337 9.74 8.68 -2.73
CA PRO A 337 10.81 9.62 -3.04
C PRO A 337 12.13 9.33 -2.34
N ILE A 338 12.10 8.86 -1.09
CA ILE A 338 13.30 8.47 -0.35
C ILE A 338 14.05 7.29 -0.99
N GLN A 339 13.38 6.42 -1.73
CA GLN A 339 14.01 5.29 -2.42
C GLN A 339 14.91 5.76 -3.56
N HIS A 340 14.53 6.79 -4.30
CA HIS A 340 15.38 7.40 -5.34
C HIS A 340 16.69 7.95 -4.77
N LEU A 341 16.65 8.51 -3.56
CA LEU A 341 17.85 8.95 -2.85
C LEU A 341 18.74 7.76 -2.50
N VAL A 342 18.16 6.70 -1.97
CA VAL A 342 18.87 5.45 -1.62
C VAL A 342 19.54 4.83 -2.86
N ASP A 343 18.84 4.76 -3.98
CA ASP A 343 19.35 4.21 -5.23
C ASP A 343 20.54 5.03 -5.76
N ARG A 344 20.46 6.36 -5.66
CA ARG A 344 21.57 7.27 -6.04
C ARG A 344 22.79 7.08 -5.14
N ILE A 345 22.60 6.97 -3.84
CA ILE A 345 23.68 6.71 -2.88
C ILE A 345 24.32 5.36 -3.20
N ALA A 346 23.54 4.31 -3.43
CA ALA A 346 24.04 2.98 -3.76
C ALA A 346 24.90 2.95 -5.03
N ALA A 347 24.56 3.74 -6.05
CA ALA A 347 25.30 3.83 -7.29
C ALA A 347 26.72 4.42 -7.10
N VAL A 348 26.89 5.36 -6.16
CA VAL A 348 28.20 5.96 -5.83
C VAL A 348 28.96 5.11 -4.82
N PHE A 349 28.27 4.42 -3.96
CA PHE A 349 28.84 3.66 -2.84
C PHE A 349 29.77 2.53 -3.31
N VAL A 350 29.37 1.72 -4.29
CA VAL A 350 30.16 0.56 -4.75
C VAL A 350 31.51 0.97 -5.33
N PRO A 351 31.61 1.93 -6.25
CA PRO A 351 32.91 2.44 -6.72
C PRO A 351 33.77 3.02 -5.60
N THR A 352 33.17 3.74 -4.66
CA THR A 352 33.87 4.32 -3.51
C THR A 352 34.50 3.24 -2.64
N ILE A 353 33.77 2.15 -2.37
CA ILE A 353 34.28 1.02 -1.57
C ILE A 353 35.43 0.31 -2.28
N ILE A 354 35.37 0.12 -3.60
CA ILE A 354 36.51 -0.44 -4.36
C ILE A 354 37.73 0.46 -4.20
N GLY A 355 37.54 1.77 -4.28
CA GLY A 355 38.62 2.75 -4.05
C GLY A 355 39.21 2.64 -2.64
N ILE A 356 38.36 2.56 -1.60
CA ILE A 356 38.81 2.39 -0.20
C ILE A 356 39.58 1.07 -0.02
N ALA A 357 39.07 -0.03 -0.59
CA ALA A 357 39.70 -1.34 -0.52
C ALA A 357 41.11 -1.33 -1.16
N LEU A 358 41.28 -0.68 -2.32
CA LEU A 358 42.59 -0.51 -2.98
C LEU A 358 43.49 0.40 -2.16
N LEU A 359 43.00 1.52 -1.65
CA LEU A 359 43.77 2.42 -0.78
C LEU A 359 44.23 1.70 0.49
N SER A 360 43.39 0.85 1.08
CA SER A 360 43.74 0.03 2.24
C SER A 360 44.88 -0.93 1.91
N LEU A 361 44.82 -1.63 0.78
CA LEU A 361 45.91 -2.49 0.32
C LEU A 361 47.21 -1.70 0.17
N ILE A 362 47.18 -0.57 -0.52
CA ILE A 362 48.35 0.29 -0.76
C ILE A 362 48.92 0.80 0.58
N ALA A 363 48.06 1.27 1.48
CA ALA A 363 48.48 1.74 2.81
C ALA A 363 49.21 0.65 3.61
N TRP A 364 48.71 -0.59 3.59
CA TRP A 364 49.38 -1.71 4.28
C TRP A 364 50.71 -2.09 3.65
N LEU A 365 50.84 -2.04 2.31
CA LEU A 365 52.10 -2.29 1.60
C LEU A 365 53.18 -1.27 1.97
N VAL A 366 52.78 -0.02 2.26
CA VAL A 366 53.72 1.07 2.62
C VAL A 366 54.02 1.03 4.13
N LEU A 367 53.01 0.78 5.00
CA LEU A 367 53.13 0.90 6.45
C LEU A 367 53.70 -0.34 7.15
N SER A 368 53.63 -1.53 6.50
CA SER A 368 54.07 -2.78 7.09
C SER A 368 55.09 -3.49 6.17
N PRO A 369 56.38 -3.27 6.36
CA PRO A 369 57.42 -3.80 5.44
C PRO A 369 57.49 -5.33 5.38
N THR A 370 57.19 -6.03 6.48
CA THR A 370 57.32 -7.50 6.61
C THR A 370 56.08 -8.27 6.21
N ASN A 371 54.86 -7.78 6.56
CA ASN A 371 53.59 -8.49 6.33
C ASN A 371 52.57 -7.65 5.56
N GLY A 372 53.00 -6.58 4.92
CA GLY A 372 52.09 -5.59 4.27
C GLY A 372 51.18 -6.18 3.20
N LEU A 373 51.68 -7.14 2.43
CA LEU A 373 50.88 -7.80 1.40
C LEU A 373 49.77 -8.65 2.02
N THR A 374 50.06 -9.44 3.00
CA THR A 374 49.06 -10.32 3.70
C THR A 374 48.02 -9.46 4.40
N HIS A 375 48.47 -8.51 5.26
CA HIS A 375 47.55 -7.61 5.97
C HIS A 375 46.73 -6.77 5.00
N GLY A 376 47.33 -6.25 3.92
CA GLY A 376 46.64 -5.45 2.91
C GLY A 376 45.59 -6.22 2.12
N LEU A 377 45.89 -7.48 1.75
CA LEU A 377 44.89 -8.33 1.07
C LEU A 377 43.74 -8.73 1.98
N VAL A 378 44.05 -9.10 3.27
CA VAL A 378 43.00 -9.39 4.25
C VAL A 378 42.12 -8.16 4.51
N ALA A 379 42.70 -6.97 4.66
CA ALA A 379 41.97 -5.70 4.79
C ALA A 379 41.11 -5.40 3.56
N MET A 380 41.70 -5.51 2.36
CA MET A 380 41.00 -5.29 1.11
C MET A 380 39.79 -6.21 0.97
N VAL A 381 39.97 -7.52 1.17
CA VAL A 381 38.88 -8.51 1.10
C VAL A 381 37.81 -8.23 2.16
N SER A 382 38.24 -7.95 3.39
CA SER A 382 37.32 -7.63 4.50
C SER A 382 36.49 -6.39 4.21
N VAL A 383 37.09 -5.32 3.66
CA VAL A 383 36.39 -4.10 3.23
C VAL A 383 35.38 -4.39 2.13
N LEU A 384 35.77 -5.15 1.10
CA LEU A 384 34.89 -5.49 -0.02
C LEU A 384 33.69 -6.33 0.44
N VAL A 385 33.88 -7.25 1.40
CA VAL A 385 32.80 -8.10 1.92
C VAL A 385 31.86 -7.32 2.83
N ILE A 386 32.41 -6.60 3.85
CA ILE A 386 31.58 -5.96 4.87
C ILE A 386 30.81 -4.77 4.34
N ALA A 387 31.32 -4.10 3.33
CA ALA A 387 30.70 -2.93 2.73
C ALA A 387 29.51 -3.26 1.81
N CYS A 388 29.12 -4.54 1.68
CA CYS A 388 27.94 -4.89 0.89
C CYS A 388 26.68 -4.22 1.45
N PRO A 389 26.00 -3.32 0.73
CA PRO A 389 24.80 -2.64 1.20
C PRO A 389 23.53 -3.52 1.03
N CYS A 390 23.63 -4.81 1.40
CA CYS A 390 22.57 -5.79 1.17
C CYS A 390 21.26 -5.40 1.88
N SER A 391 21.35 -4.88 3.10
CA SER A 391 20.20 -4.42 3.88
C SER A 391 19.55 -3.14 3.35
N LEU A 392 20.31 -2.30 2.62
CA LEU A 392 19.84 -1.03 2.10
C LEU A 392 18.71 -1.21 1.07
N GLY A 393 18.86 -2.19 0.17
CA GLY A 393 17.85 -2.51 -0.85
C GLY A 393 16.54 -3.05 -0.28
N LEU A 394 16.55 -3.53 0.98
CA LEU A 394 15.39 -4.08 1.69
C LEU A 394 14.75 -3.09 2.66
N ALA A 395 15.49 -2.09 3.10
CA ALA A 395 15.08 -1.18 4.18
C ALA A 395 13.74 -0.50 3.91
N THR A 396 13.52 -0.05 2.70
CA THR A 396 12.29 0.64 2.28
C THR A 396 11.19 -0.32 1.85
N PRO A 397 11.39 -1.27 0.91
CA PRO A 397 10.28 -2.11 0.42
C PRO A 397 9.65 -2.98 1.50
N THR A 398 10.44 -3.56 2.41
CA THR A 398 9.89 -4.43 3.45
C THR A 398 9.00 -3.67 4.44
N ALA A 399 9.36 -2.46 4.83
CA ALA A 399 8.54 -1.64 5.72
C ALA A 399 7.24 -1.18 5.03
N ILE A 400 7.30 -0.81 3.73
CA ILE A 400 6.12 -0.45 2.94
C ILE A 400 5.16 -1.62 2.82
N ILE A 401 5.65 -2.81 2.43
CA ILE A 401 4.82 -4.00 2.28
C ILE A 401 4.10 -4.34 3.58
N VAL A 402 4.80 -4.28 4.72
CA VAL A 402 4.21 -4.55 6.04
C VAL A 402 3.21 -3.47 6.42
N GLY A 403 3.54 -2.19 6.21
CA GLY A 403 2.67 -1.04 6.53
C GLY A 403 1.37 -1.05 5.73
N ILE A 404 1.47 -1.19 4.39
CA ILE A 404 0.30 -1.25 3.50
C ILE A 404 -0.53 -2.50 3.79
N GLY A 405 0.11 -3.66 3.98
CA GLY A 405 -0.59 -4.90 4.31
C GLY A 405 -1.35 -4.82 5.64
N ARG A 406 -0.77 -4.15 6.65
CA ARG A 406 -1.45 -3.89 7.93
C ARG A 406 -2.61 -2.90 7.74
N GLY A 407 -2.42 -1.82 6.97
CA GLY A 407 -3.49 -0.88 6.64
C GLY A 407 -4.67 -1.59 5.99
N ALA A 408 -4.42 -2.39 4.96
CA ALA A 408 -5.45 -3.14 4.26
C ALA A 408 -6.23 -4.10 5.19
N SER A 409 -5.54 -4.78 6.12
CA SER A 409 -6.19 -5.64 7.13
C SER A 409 -7.06 -4.87 8.14
N GLN A 410 -6.91 -3.55 8.23
CA GLN A 410 -7.68 -2.65 9.09
C GLN A 410 -8.72 -1.83 8.31
N GLY A 411 -8.93 -2.14 7.02
CA GLY A 411 -9.83 -1.39 6.15
C GLY A 411 -9.27 -0.04 5.70
N ILE A 412 -7.95 0.18 5.81
CA ILE A 412 -7.26 1.39 5.35
C ILE A 412 -6.53 1.05 4.05
N LEU A 413 -7.06 1.50 2.93
CA LEU A 413 -6.45 1.29 1.61
C LEU A 413 -5.55 2.46 1.25
N ILE A 414 -4.31 2.17 0.92
CA ILE A 414 -3.30 3.16 0.55
C ILE A 414 -2.94 2.93 -0.91
N LYS A 415 -3.16 3.94 -1.75
CA LYS A 415 -3.03 3.84 -3.21
C LYS A 415 -1.59 3.63 -3.66
N ASP A 416 -0.66 4.32 -3.01
CA ASP A 416 0.78 4.18 -3.28
C ASP A 416 1.62 4.54 -2.04
N ALA A 417 2.90 4.26 -2.11
CA ALA A 417 3.80 4.49 -0.98
C ALA A 417 4.10 5.98 -0.73
N SER A 418 3.88 6.88 -1.71
CA SER A 418 4.04 8.32 -1.53
C SER A 418 2.98 8.89 -0.60
N CYS A 419 1.78 8.27 -0.59
CA CYS A 419 0.69 8.62 0.33
C CYS A 419 1.10 8.47 1.80
N LEU A 420 1.91 7.44 2.13
CA LEU A 420 2.46 7.26 3.48
C LEU A 420 3.38 8.43 3.88
N GLN A 421 4.18 8.92 2.92
CA GLN A 421 5.06 10.05 3.16
C GLN A 421 4.29 11.36 3.30
N ALA A 422 3.29 11.59 2.43
CA ALA A 422 2.40 12.74 2.53
C ALA A 422 1.68 12.76 3.90
N ALA A 423 1.07 11.64 4.30
CA ALA A 423 0.32 11.51 5.55
C ALA A 423 1.16 11.82 6.80
N ARG A 424 2.46 11.54 6.79
CA ARG A 424 3.36 11.87 7.91
C ARG A 424 3.53 13.37 8.11
N HIS A 425 3.45 14.16 7.05
CA HIS A 425 3.75 15.59 7.08
C HIS A 425 2.51 16.47 7.23
N ILE A 426 1.33 15.87 7.36
CA ILE A 426 0.08 16.59 7.55
C ILE A 426 0.07 17.26 8.92
N ASP A 427 -0.21 18.58 8.92
CA ASP A 427 -0.42 19.41 10.10
C ASP A 427 -1.87 19.90 10.22
N THR A 428 -2.62 19.83 9.12
CA THR A 428 -4.00 20.34 9.03
C THR A 428 -4.89 19.31 8.33
N VAL A 429 -6.02 18.99 8.97
CA VAL A 429 -7.06 18.12 8.41
C VAL A 429 -8.33 18.93 8.19
N VAL A 430 -8.81 18.91 6.96
CA VAL A 430 -10.09 19.50 6.55
C VAL A 430 -11.10 18.39 6.39
N LEU A 431 -12.18 18.43 7.15
CA LEU A 431 -13.24 17.43 7.20
C LEU A 431 -14.50 18.00 6.53
N ASP A 432 -15.07 17.26 5.59
CA ASP A 432 -16.46 17.54 5.24
C ASP A 432 -17.40 17.13 6.38
N LYS A 433 -18.55 17.78 6.49
CA LYS A 433 -19.54 17.43 7.51
C LYS A 433 -20.30 16.16 7.11
N THR A 434 -20.95 16.21 5.96
CA THR A 434 -21.95 15.23 5.55
C THR A 434 -21.30 13.92 5.09
N GLY A 435 -21.73 12.78 5.66
CA GLY A 435 -21.13 11.47 5.34
C GLY A 435 -19.74 11.23 5.93
N THR A 436 -19.06 12.28 6.44
CA THR A 436 -17.72 12.19 7.05
C THR A 436 -17.83 12.28 8.58
N ILE A 437 -18.22 13.42 9.13
CA ILE A 437 -18.48 13.61 10.57
C ILE A 437 -19.84 12.99 10.95
N THR A 438 -20.81 13.12 10.05
CA THR A 438 -22.18 12.58 10.19
C THR A 438 -22.34 11.29 9.40
N THR A 439 -23.45 10.60 9.61
CA THR A 439 -23.75 9.31 8.94
C THR A 439 -24.01 9.48 7.43
N GLY A 440 -24.41 10.68 6.98
CA GLY A 440 -24.84 10.95 5.60
C GLY A 440 -26.22 10.37 5.28
N HIS A 441 -26.96 9.97 6.31
CA HIS A 441 -28.34 9.49 6.20
C HIS A 441 -29.28 10.40 6.98
N PRO A 442 -29.71 11.52 6.37
CA PRO A 442 -30.64 12.43 7.03
C PRO A 442 -31.96 11.72 7.32
N TYR A 443 -32.56 12.06 8.44
CA TYR A 443 -33.88 11.57 8.83
C TYR A 443 -34.73 12.71 9.43
N VAL A 444 -36.06 12.58 9.37
CA VAL A 444 -36.99 13.54 9.98
C VAL A 444 -37.01 13.31 11.50
N ALA A 445 -36.36 14.20 12.25
CA ALA A 445 -36.24 14.15 13.70
C ALA A 445 -37.53 14.64 14.41
N ASP A 446 -38.15 15.67 13.83
CA ASP A 446 -39.41 16.23 14.36
C ASP A 446 -40.25 16.79 13.22
N GLN A 447 -41.58 16.92 13.45
CA GLN A 447 -42.49 17.37 12.41
C GLN A 447 -43.69 18.14 13.01
N TYR A 448 -44.09 19.21 12.34
CA TYR A 448 -45.27 19.99 12.67
C TYR A 448 -46.15 20.09 11.42
N PHE A 449 -47.45 19.81 11.60
CA PHE A 449 -48.46 19.89 10.54
C PHE A 449 -49.61 20.79 11.00
N LYS A 450 -50.08 21.64 10.09
CA LYS A 450 -51.26 22.47 10.28
C LYS A 450 -52.43 21.88 9.49
N GLY A 451 -53.50 21.57 10.14
CA GLY A 451 -54.69 20.96 9.52
C GLY A 451 -54.61 19.40 9.50
N ASP A 452 -55.11 18.80 8.38
CA ASP A 452 -55.10 17.33 8.26
C ASP A 452 -53.70 16.78 7.97
N ALA A 453 -53.07 16.29 9.03
CA ALA A 453 -51.73 15.74 8.94
C ALA A 453 -51.63 14.54 7.97
N ALA A 454 -52.66 13.74 7.80
CA ALA A 454 -52.62 12.59 6.90
C ALA A 454 -52.58 13.02 5.43
N HIS A 455 -53.38 14.02 5.06
CA HIS A 455 -53.39 14.60 3.73
C HIS A 455 -52.06 15.34 3.42
N VAL A 456 -51.55 16.14 4.38
CA VAL A 456 -50.32 16.90 4.23
C VAL A 456 -49.10 15.96 4.02
N ARG A 457 -49.01 14.84 4.75
CA ARG A 457 -48.00 13.81 4.54
C ARG A 457 -48.05 13.17 3.17
N SER A 458 -49.27 12.95 2.63
CA SER A 458 -49.45 12.38 1.29
C SER A 458 -48.99 13.34 0.21
N VAL A 459 -49.29 14.64 0.37
CA VAL A 459 -48.83 15.69 -0.55
C VAL A 459 -47.31 15.82 -0.51
N LEU A 460 -46.70 15.90 0.69
CA LEU A 460 -45.25 15.94 0.89
C LEU A 460 -44.55 14.77 0.17
N LYS A 461 -45.00 13.54 0.44
CA LYS A 461 -44.45 12.34 -0.19
C LYS A 461 -44.57 12.40 -1.72
N THR A 462 -45.70 12.82 -2.22
CA THR A 462 -45.99 12.85 -3.66
C THR A 462 -45.08 13.81 -4.41
N ILE A 463 -44.84 15.00 -3.87
CA ILE A 463 -43.99 16.02 -4.51
C ILE A 463 -42.48 15.66 -4.34
N GLU A 464 -42.07 15.22 -3.16
CA GLU A 464 -40.68 14.90 -2.85
C GLU A 464 -40.18 13.61 -3.54
N GLN A 465 -41.06 12.69 -3.95
CA GLN A 465 -40.72 11.54 -4.77
C GLN A 465 -40.12 11.90 -6.15
N GLU A 466 -40.42 13.09 -6.67
CA GLU A 466 -39.87 13.60 -7.94
C GLU A 466 -38.48 14.27 -7.75
N SER A 467 -38.01 14.39 -6.51
CA SER A 467 -36.72 14.98 -6.17
C SER A 467 -35.68 13.93 -5.83
N GLU A 468 -34.49 14.05 -6.40
CA GLU A 468 -33.31 13.20 -6.05
C GLU A 468 -32.51 13.72 -4.84
N HIS A 469 -32.97 14.80 -4.20
CA HIS A 469 -32.26 15.40 -3.09
C HIS A 469 -32.26 14.49 -1.85
N PRO A 470 -31.15 14.36 -1.09
CA PRO A 470 -31.10 13.50 0.11
C PRO A 470 -32.16 13.83 1.17
N LEU A 471 -32.53 15.11 1.32
CA LEU A 471 -33.60 15.53 2.22
C LEU A 471 -34.98 15.03 1.75
N ALA A 472 -35.22 15.02 0.44
CA ALA A 472 -36.44 14.50 -0.15
C ALA A 472 -36.61 13.00 0.15
N LYS A 473 -35.52 12.24 0.05
CA LYS A 473 -35.50 10.82 0.39
C LYS A 473 -35.86 10.61 1.88
N ALA A 474 -35.25 11.40 2.78
CA ALA A 474 -35.54 11.37 4.21
C ALA A 474 -37.03 11.63 4.51
N ILE A 475 -37.64 12.60 3.80
CA ILE A 475 -39.07 12.91 3.91
C ILE A 475 -39.91 11.75 3.41
N CYS A 476 -39.61 11.20 2.23
CA CYS A 476 -40.31 10.05 1.67
C CYS A 476 -40.24 8.82 2.57
N ASP A 477 -39.06 8.54 3.16
CA ASP A 477 -38.87 7.41 4.08
C ASP A 477 -39.69 7.60 5.37
N ALA A 478 -39.73 8.83 5.92
CA ALA A 478 -40.58 9.14 7.08
C ALA A 478 -42.09 9.04 6.78
N MET A 479 -42.47 9.26 5.53
CA MET A 479 -43.88 9.22 5.06
C MET A 479 -44.21 7.93 4.29
N HIS A 480 -43.44 6.84 4.47
CA HIS A 480 -43.56 5.60 3.68
C HIS A 480 -44.97 4.99 3.72
N SER A 481 -45.68 5.09 4.83
CA SER A 481 -47.04 4.55 5.04
C SER A 481 -48.16 5.43 4.44
N SER A 482 -47.84 6.66 4.01
CA SER A 482 -48.84 7.57 3.43
C SER A 482 -49.12 7.23 1.96
N PRO A 483 -50.34 7.32 1.49
CA PRO A 483 -50.69 7.09 0.10
C PRO A 483 -50.05 8.15 -0.81
N THR A 484 -49.69 7.76 -2.03
CA THR A 484 -49.20 8.69 -3.06
C THR A 484 -50.41 9.21 -3.85
N LEU A 485 -50.48 10.53 -4.04
CA LEU A 485 -51.49 11.23 -4.82
C LEU A 485 -50.98 11.44 -6.25
N LYS A 486 -51.74 12.17 -7.10
CA LYS A 486 -51.27 12.61 -8.42
C LYS A 486 -50.77 14.04 -8.32
N ALA A 487 -49.52 14.26 -8.67
CA ALA A 487 -48.94 15.59 -8.82
C ALA A 487 -48.88 16.01 -10.29
N TYR A 488 -49.04 17.30 -10.51
CA TYR A 488 -48.94 17.95 -11.82
C TYR A 488 -47.96 19.14 -11.71
N HIS A 489 -47.34 19.52 -12.80
CA HIS A 489 -46.47 20.71 -12.88
C HIS A 489 -45.40 20.75 -11.79
N VAL A 490 -44.73 19.59 -11.54
CA VAL A 490 -43.66 19.54 -10.55
C VAL A 490 -42.39 20.14 -11.16
N GLU A 491 -41.88 21.21 -10.54
CA GLU A 491 -40.69 21.92 -11.00
C GLU A 491 -39.74 22.22 -9.86
N LYS A 492 -38.43 22.15 -10.13
CA LYS A 492 -37.37 22.57 -9.21
C LYS A 492 -37.19 24.07 -9.27
N LEU A 493 -37.10 24.72 -8.13
CA LEU A 493 -36.89 26.15 -8.02
C LEU A 493 -35.39 26.47 -7.85
N ASP A 494 -34.93 27.56 -8.51
CA ASP A 494 -33.51 27.96 -8.53
C ASP A 494 -32.87 28.21 -7.16
N GLN A 495 -33.67 28.44 -6.13
CA GLN A 495 -33.23 28.74 -4.79
C GLN A 495 -33.29 27.55 -3.82
N GLY A 496 -33.33 26.32 -4.33
CA GLY A 496 -33.28 25.12 -3.52
C GLY A 496 -34.62 24.71 -2.91
N GLY A 497 -35.63 24.59 -3.73
CA GLY A 497 -36.96 24.08 -3.39
C GLY A 497 -37.60 23.33 -4.54
N ILE A 498 -38.77 22.80 -4.32
CA ILE A 498 -39.60 22.11 -5.30
C ILE A 498 -41.05 22.63 -5.15
N GLN A 499 -41.71 22.84 -6.28
CA GLN A 499 -43.11 23.26 -6.34
C GLN A 499 -43.89 22.26 -7.18
N GLY A 500 -45.12 21.95 -6.76
CA GLY A 500 -46.00 21.05 -7.50
C GLY A 500 -47.46 21.33 -7.19
N GLU A 501 -48.32 20.94 -8.14
CA GLU A 501 -49.77 21.04 -8.00
C GLU A 501 -50.36 19.68 -7.65
N VAL A 502 -51.10 19.59 -6.55
CA VAL A 502 -51.78 18.39 -6.08
C VAL A 502 -53.26 18.74 -5.81
N GLU A 503 -54.17 18.02 -6.43
CA GLU A 503 -55.64 18.23 -6.31
C GLU A 503 -56.08 19.65 -6.64
N GLY A 504 -55.38 20.34 -7.60
CA GLY A 504 -55.67 21.70 -8.02
C GLY A 504 -55.16 22.82 -7.14
N GLU A 505 -54.35 22.47 -6.13
CA GLU A 505 -53.72 23.40 -5.19
C GLU A 505 -52.21 23.40 -5.36
N THR A 506 -51.60 24.56 -5.31
CA THR A 506 -50.14 24.72 -5.46
C THR A 506 -49.41 24.61 -4.13
N TYR A 507 -48.44 23.69 -4.03
CA TYR A 507 -47.60 23.49 -2.87
C TYR A 507 -46.15 23.82 -3.20
N THR A 508 -45.51 24.57 -2.33
CA THR A 508 -44.07 24.86 -2.41
C THR A 508 -43.35 24.29 -1.21
N ILE A 509 -42.30 23.49 -1.44
CA ILE A 509 -41.45 22.89 -0.41
C ILE A 509 -40.06 23.46 -0.56
N GLY A 510 -39.44 23.90 0.54
CA GLY A 510 -38.12 24.46 0.54
C GLY A 510 -37.64 24.98 1.89
N ASN A 511 -36.53 25.69 1.89
CA ASN A 511 -35.99 26.30 3.08
C ASN A 511 -36.79 27.52 3.53
N ILE A 512 -36.58 27.98 4.77
CA ILE A 512 -37.29 29.14 5.36
C ILE A 512 -37.16 30.39 4.47
N THR A 513 -35.97 30.65 3.93
CA THR A 513 -35.70 31.85 3.12
C THR A 513 -36.54 31.86 1.84
N LEU A 514 -36.61 30.74 1.13
CA LEU A 514 -37.43 30.60 -0.07
C LEU A 514 -38.95 30.84 0.26
N ILE A 515 -39.39 30.21 1.35
CA ILE A 515 -40.81 30.30 1.73
C ILE A 515 -41.19 31.72 2.15
N GLN A 516 -40.30 32.44 2.86
CA GLN A 516 -40.52 33.87 3.18
C GLN A 516 -40.53 34.75 1.93
N GLN A 517 -39.66 34.49 0.95
CA GLN A 517 -39.64 35.21 -0.32
C GLN A 517 -40.93 34.98 -1.16
N LYS A 518 -41.56 33.81 -1.00
CA LYS A 518 -42.88 33.50 -1.59
C LYS A 518 -44.05 34.15 -0.84
N GLY A 519 -43.77 34.94 0.20
CA GLY A 519 -44.78 35.72 0.92
C GLY A 519 -45.39 35.00 2.16
N CYS A 520 -44.88 33.89 2.57
CA CYS A 520 -45.37 33.23 3.79
C CYS A 520 -44.96 34.03 5.05
N ILE A 521 -45.92 34.25 5.94
CA ILE A 521 -45.71 34.88 7.24
C ILE A 521 -45.92 33.81 8.34
N PHE A 522 -44.92 33.59 9.16
CA PHE A 522 -44.99 32.64 10.28
C PHE A 522 -45.75 33.24 11.47
N THR A 523 -46.54 32.43 12.14
CA THR A 523 -47.16 32.79 13.41
C THR A 523 -46.11 32.79 14.55
N PRO A 524 -46.34 33.50 15.67
CA PRO A 524 -45.39 33.52 16.79
C PRO A 524 -45.07 32.15 17.38
N ASN A 525 -45.97 31.16 17.29
CA ASN A 525 -45.72 29.79 17.70
C ASN A 525 -44.81 29.05 16.72
N GLU A 526 -44.99 29.26 15.42
CA GLU A 526 -44.16 28.67 14.36
C GLU A 526 -42.75 29.26 14.43
N GLU A 527 -42.61 30.61 14.65
CA GLU A 527 -41.30 31.22 14.84
C GLU A 527 -40.55 30.67 16.06
N LYS A 528 -41.27 30.46 17.18
CA LYS A 528 -40.71 29.85 18.38
C LYS A 528 -40.24 28.41 18.09
N LEU A 529 -41.00 27.62 17.35
CA LEU A 529 -40.63 26.24 16.98
C LEU A 529 -39.42 26.24 16.04
N ILE A 530 -39.41 27.12 15.04
CA ILE A 530 -38.28 27.33 14.14
C ILE A 530 -36.99 27.65 14.92
N ALA A 531 -37.08 28.59 15.87
CA ALA A 531 -35.95 28.98 16.72
C ALA A 531 -35.44 27.80 17.56
N GLN A 532 -36.35 27.05 18.21
CA GLN A 532 -35.99 25.87 19.03
C GLN A 532 -35.29 24.78 18.19
N TRP A 533 -35.80 24.50 16.99
CA TRP A 533 -35.20 23.49 16.12
C TRP A 533 -33.88 23.95 15.48
N ALA A 534 -33.78 25.24 15.19
CA ALA A 534 -32.52 25.84 14.73
C ALA A 534 -31.42 25.77 15.80
N GLU A 535 -31.75 25.97 17.10
CA GLU A 535 -30.83 25.81 18.23
C GLU A 535 -30.30 24.38 18.35
N ARG A 536 -31.10 23.38 17.93
CA ARG A 536 -30.71 21.95 17.90
C ARG A 536 -30.00 21.55 16.62
N ALA A 537 -29.58 22.50 15.79
CA ALA A 537 -28.86 22.27 14.55
C ALA A 537 -29.65 21.48 13.48
N TYR A 538 -30.98 21.45 13.53
CA TYR A 538 -31.79 20.78 12.54
C TYR A 538 -31.85 21.58 11.24
N THR A 539 -31.82 20.88 10.11
CA THR A 539 -32.15 21.46 8.81
C THR A 539 -33.66 21.56 8.66
N LEU A 540 -34.16 22.79 8.48
CA LEU A 540 -35.59 23.04 8.44
C LEU A 540 -36.10 23.04 7.00
N VAL A 541 -37.12 22.24 6.73
CA VAL A 541 -37.87 22.19 5.47
C VAL A 541 -39.30 22.58 5.75
N CYS A 542 -39.78 23.59 5.02
CA CYS A 542 -41.16 24.09 5.12
C CYS A 542 -41.95 23.71 3.88
N MET A 543 -43.21 23.41 4.06
CA MET A 543 -44.18 23.29 2.94
C MET A 543 -45.29 24.32 3.14
N THR A 544 -45.56 25.06 2.07
CA THR A 544 -46.69 25.98 2.03
C THR A 544 -47.70 25.53 0.99
N LYS A 545 -48.93 25.81 1.27
CA LYS A 545 -50.02 25.86 0.29
C LYS A 545 -50.24 27.33 -0.08
N ASP A 546 -49.95 27.70 -1.33
CA ASP A 546 -49.81 29.11 -1.76
C ASP A 546 -48.85 29.90 -0.84
N THR A 547 -49.40 30.72 0.08
CA THR A 547 -48.62 31.52 1.04
C THR A 547 -48.81 31.08 2.48
N GLU A 548 -49.59 30.04 2.76
CA GLU A 548 -49.87 29.57 4.13
C GLU A 548 -48.97 28.35 4.48
N LEU A 549 -48.31 28.38 5.63
CA LEU A 549 -47.53 27.24 6.12
C LEU A 549 -48.46 26.09 6.46
N VAL A 550 -48.22 24.90 5.90
CA VAL A 550 -48.96 23.67 6.16
C VAL A 550 -48.12 22.57 6.80
N ALA A 551 -46.80 22.60 6.58
CA ALA A 551 -45.88 21.71 7.28
C ALA A 551 -44.54 22.37 7.56
N LEU A 552 -43.93 21.97 8.70
CA LEU A 552 -42.56 22.27 9.07
C LEU A 552 -41.89 20.97 9.50
N LEU A 553 -40.78 20.65 8.93
CA LEU A 553 -40.00 19.44 9.18
C LEU A 553 -38.60 19.79 9.70
N ALA A 554 -38.18 19.11 10.74
CA ALA A 554 -36.83 19.18 11.27
C ALA A 554 -36.07 17.95 10.81
N ILE A 555 -35.08 18.13 9.97
CA ILE A 555 -34.25 17.05 9.43
C ILE A 555 -32.89 17.09 10.08
N CYS A 556 -32.42 15.95 10.57
CA CYS A 556 -31.13 15.79 11.22
C CYS A 556 -30.30 14.75 10.47
N ASP A 557 -29.00 15.00 10.37
CA ASP A 557 -28.00 14.02 9.97
C ASP A 557 -27.17 13.68 11.20
N GLU A 558 -27.30 12.45 11.67
CA GLU A 558 -26.75 12.00 12.95
C GLU A 558 -25.23 12.04 12.96
N ILE A 559 -24.64 12.63 14.01
CA ILE A 559 -23.19 12.61 14.22
C ILE A 559 -22.76 11.19 14.57
N LYS A 560 -21.73 10.68 13.85
CA LYS A 560 -21.17 9.36 14.16
C LYS A 560 -20.61 9.34 15.59
N SER A 561 -20.90 8.29 16.35
CA SER A 561 -20.47 8.15 17.75
C SER A 561 -18.95 8.24 17.96
N THR A 562 -18.16 7.94 16.92
CA THR A 562 -16.69 7.96 16.95
C THR A 562 -16.08 9.30 16.52
N SER A 563 -16.89 10.24 16.00
CA SER A 563 -16.37 11.51 15.44
C SER A 563 -15.64 12.37 16.45
N ALA A 564 -16.21 12.55 17.65
CA ALA A 564 -15.57 13.34 18.70
C ALA A 564 -14.23 12.72 19.17
N GLN A 565 -14.19 11.40 19.32
CA GLN A 565 -12.96 10.68 19.69
C GLN A 565 -11.89 10.79 18.62
N ALA A 566 -12.26 10.69 17.34
CA ALA A 566 -11.34 10.82 16.22
C ALA A 566 -10.72 12.22 16.15
N ILE A 567 -11.53 13.27 16.32
CA ILE A 567 -11.09 14.66 16.34
C ILE A 567 -10.17 14.92 17.53
N HIS A 568 -10.50 14.41 18.71
CA HIS A 568 -9.63 14.49 19.88
C HIS A 568 -8.28 13.82 19.64
N ALA A 569 -8.26 12.61 19.05
CA ALA A 569 -7.03 11.90 18.72
C ALA A 569 -6.16 12.66 17.69
N LEU A 570 -6.77 13.36 16.72
CA LEU A 570 -6.04 14.26 15.81
C LEU A 570 -5.41 15.44 16.54
N HIS A 571 -6.13 16.07 17.48
CA HIS A 571 -5.59 17.16 18.30
C HIS A 571 -4.43 16.70 19.19
N GLU A 572 -4.50 15.49 19.77
CA GLU A 572 -3.38 14.89 20.53
C GLU A 572 -2.13 14.67 19.65
N MET A 573 -2.32 14.44 18.36
CA MET A 573 -1.23 14.33 17.38
C MET A 573 -0.68 15.70 16.94
N GLY A 574 -1.22 16.81 17.45
CA GLY A 574 -0.83 18.17 17.09
C GLY A 574 -1.42 18.65 15.75
N ILE A 575 -2.45 17.98 15.23
CA ILE A 575 -3.08 18.28 13.94
C ILE A 575 -4.24 19.25 14.15
N THR A 576 -4.25 20.33 13.38
CA THR A 576 -5.37 21.30 13.38
C THR A 576 -6.52 20.77 12.52
N THR A 577 -7.75 20.87 13.03
CA THR A 577 -8.93 20.39 12.30
C THR A 577 -9.83 21.54 11.88
N TYR A 578 -10.29 21.50 10.62
CA TYR A 578 -11.29 22.38 10.05
C TYR A 578 -12.48 21.55 9.58
N MET A 579 -13.71 22.04 9.84
CA MET A 579 -14.93 21.47 9.27
C MET A 579 -15.47 22.38 8.17
N LEU A 580 -15.75 21.81 6.99
CA LEU A 580 -16.42 22.51 5.90
C LEU A 580 -17.82 21.93 5.70
N THR A 581 -18.80 22.81 5.44
CA THR A 581 -20.17 22.38 5.16
C THR A 581 -20.90 23.35 4.26
N GLY A 582 -21.82 22.85 3.44
CA GLY A 582 -22.79 23.66 2.73
C GLY A 582 -23.95 24.17 3.58
N ASP A 583 -24.09 23.69 4.82
CA ASP A 583 -25.15 24.07 5.73
C ASP A 583 -25.01 25.51 6.23
N ASN A 584 -26.07 25.97 6.91
CA ASN A 584 -26.09 27.28 7.55
C ASN A 584 -25.11 27.35 8.74
N GLU A 585 -24.80 28.58 9.14
CA GLU A 585 -23.83 28.89 10.23
C GLU A 585 -24.22 28.26 11.58
N GLN A 586 -25.52 28.24 11.90
CA GLN A 586 -26.01 27.71 13.18
C GLN A 586 -25.81 26.20 13.29
N SER A 587 -26.18 25.46 12.23
CA SER A 587 -25.97 24.01 12.14
C SER A 587 -24.46 23.66 12.18
N ALA A 588 -23.65 24.40 11.43
CA ALA A 588 -22.22 24.20 11.42
C ALA A 588 -21.59 24.40 12.82
N ARG A 589 -21.96 25.49 13.50
CA ARG A 589 -21.49 25.82 14.85
C ARG A 589 -21.86 24.77 15.87
N ALA A 590 -23.11 24.26 15.84
CA ALA A 590 -23.59 23.26 16.78
C ALA A 590 -22.83 21.94 16.62
N VAL A 591 -22.69 21.43 15.39
CA VAL A 591 -21.90 20.22 15.09
C VAL A 591 -20.45 20.40 15.49
N ALA A 592 -19.81 21.53 15.13
CA ALA A 592 -18.41 21.80 15.48
C ALA A 592 -18.17 21.77 17.00
N ASN A 593 -19.08 22.37 17.78
CA ASN A 593 -19.00 22.35 19.24
C ASN A 593 -19.16 20.95 19.82
N GLU A 594 -20.12 20.16 19.31
CA GLU A 594 -20.41 18.80 19.79
C GLU A 594 -19.24 17.85 19.54
N VAL A 595 -18.60 17.94 18.37
CA VAL A 595 -17.46 17.06 18.02
C VAL A 595 -16.10 17.64 18.44
N GLY A 596 -16.04 18.89 18.91
CA GLY A 596 -14.83 19.53 19.37
C GLY A 596 -13.93 20.12 18.28
N VAL A 597 -14.47 20.39 17.08
CA VAL A 597 -13.72 21.07 16.00
C VAL A 597 -13.65 22.57 16.31
N ARG A 598 -12.43 23.13 16.31
CA ARG A 598 -12.20 24.54 16.67
C ARG A 598 -12.51 25.51 15.54
N HIS A 599 -12.35 25.09 14.30
CA HIS A 599 -12.49 25.94 13.12
C HIS A 599 -13.50 25.34 12.16
N TYR A 600 -14.46 26.12 11.73
CA TYR A 600 -15.44 25.68 10.74
C TYR A 600 -15.77 26.78 9.72
N LYS A 601 -16.24 26.38 8.55
CA LYS A 601 -16.78 27.24 7.51
C LYS A 601 -18.13 26.69 7.03
N ALA A 602 -19.13 27.54 7.09
CA ALA A 602 -20.49 27.25 6.66
C ALA A 602 -20.78 27.79 5.23
N GLN A 603 -21.88 27.37 4.62
CA GLN A 603 -22.38 27.83 3.32
C GLN A 603 -21.35 27.70 2.19
N MET A 604 -20.53 26.66 2.22
CA MET A 604 -19.46 26.41 1.26
C MET A 604 -19.98 25.66 0.02
N LEU A 605 -19.74 26.22 -1.16
CA LEU A 605 -19.92 25.50 -2.42
C LEU A 605 -18.74 24.56 -2.71
N PRO A 606 -18.90 23.52 -3.54
CA PRO A 606 -17.81 22.60 -3.87
C PRO A 606 -16.54 23.30 -4.39
N THR A 607 -16.68 24.35 -5.20
CA THR A 607 -15.57 25.14 -5.74
C THR A 607 -14.84 25.93 -4.64
N THR A 608 -15.59 26.56 -3.73
CA THR A 608 -15.01 27.35 -2.63
C THR A 608 -14.31 26.47 -1.59
N LYS A 609 -14.69 25.18 -1.44
CA LYS A 609 -13.96 24.23 -0.62
C LYS A 609 -12.54 24.00 -1.14
N ALA A 610 -12.38 23.84 -2.46
CA ALA A 610 -11.06 23.67 -3.09
C ALA A 610 -10.18 24.93 -2.96
N GLU A 611 -10.78 26.11 -3.10
CA GLU A 611 -10.11 27.40 -2.90
C GLU A 611 -9.61 27.54 -1.44
N PHE A 612 -10.41 27.14 -0.46
CA PHE A 612 -10.03 27.17 0.94
C PHE A 612 -8.85 26.24 1.23
N VAL A 613 -8.84 25.01 0.69
CA VAL A 613 -7.69 24.11 0.78
C VAL A 613 -6.44 24.77 0.19
N SER A 614 -6.56 25.36 -1.01
CA SER A 614 -5.44 26.06 -1.65
C SER A 614 -4.95 27.27 -0.82
N GLN A 615 -5.85 27.98 -0.14
CA GLN A 615 -5.48 29.09 0.74
C GLN A 615 -4.65 28.61 1.93
N LEU A 616 -5.04 27.51 2.59
CA LEU A 616 -4.27 26.91 3.68
C LEU A 616 -2.88 26.46 3.20
N GLN A 617 -2.80 25.85 2.02
CA GLN A 617 -1.52 25.44 1.43
C GLN A 617 -0.61 26.63 1.14
N LYS A 618 -1.15 27.76 0.64
CA LYS A 618 -0.39 29.02 0.44
C LYS A 618 0.12 29.63 1.75
N GLN A 619 -0.54 29.36 2.88
CA GLN A 619 -0.09 29.73 4.22
C GLN A 619 1.02 28.84 4.76
N GLY A 620 1.40 27.79 4.02
CA GLY A 620 2.46 26.86 4.38
C GLY A 620 1.98 25.60 5.10
N HIS A 621 0.67 25.39 5.23
CA HIS A 621 0.11 24.19 5.83
C HIS A 621 0.15 22.99 4.88
N ARG A 622 0.34 21.81 5.44
CA ARG A 622 0.18 20.53 4.74
C ARG A 622 -1.21 19.97 5.05
N VAL A 623 -2.06 20.03 4.04
CA VAL A 623 -3.50 19.83 4.19
C VAL A 623 -3.91 18.43 3.73
N ALA A 624 -4.59 17.70 4.64
CA ALA A 624 -5.39 16.53 4.25
C ALA A 624 -6.86 16.94 4.10
N MET A 625 -7.50 16.56 3.00
CA MET A 625 -8.95 16.68 2.81
C MET A 625 -9.60 15.31 2.98
N VAL A 626 -10.66 15.28 3.81
CA VAL A 626 -11.45 14.06 4.10
C VAL A 626 -12.89 14.30 3.69
N GLY A 627 -13.43 13.45 2.83
CA GLY A 627 -14.80 13.56 2.31
C GLY A 627 -15.32 12.25 1.75
N ASP A 628 -16.56 12.25 1.26
CA ASP A 628 -17.20 11.11 0.60
C ASP A 628 -16.89 10.99 -0.90
N GLY A 629 -16.26 12.00 -1.48
CA GLY A 629 -15.78 12.05 -2.87
C GLY A 629 -16.84 12.42 -3.91
N ILE A 630 -18.10 12.54 -3.56
CA ILE A 630 -19.17 12.92 -4.52
C ILE A 630 -19.17 14.43 -4.72
N ASN A 631 -19.24 15.18 -3.62
CA ASN A 631 -19.33 16.65 -3.63
C ASN A 631 -17.97 17.35 -3.45
N ASP A 632 -16.96 16.62 -3.00
CA ASP A 632 -15.67 17.16 -2.57
C ASP A 632 -14.51 16.82 -3.51
N SER A 633 -14.78 16.26 -4.69
CA SER A 633 -13.76 15.77 -5.63
C SER A 633 -12.72 16.84 -5.99
N ALA A 634 -13.12 18.10 -6.18
CA ALA A 634 -12.21 19.20 -6.46
C ALA A 634 -11.31 19.54 -5.24
N ALA A 635 -11.85 19.53 -4.02
CA ALA A 635 -11.09 19.78 -2.79
C ALA A 635 -10.16 18.62 -2.45
N LEU A 636 -10.60 17.38 -2.67
CA LEU A 636 -9.78 16.17 -2.54
C LEU A 636 -8.59 16.20 -3.51
N ALA A 637 -8.82 16.56 -4.79
CA ALA A 637 -7.76 16.66 -5.79
C ALA A 637 -6.74 17.78 -5.48
N GLN A 638 -7.16 18.86 -4.82
CA GLN A 638 -6.30 19.99 -4.45
C GLN A 638 -5.41 19.69 -3.24
N ALA A 639 -5.85 18.84 -2.31
CA ALA A 639 -5.16 18.59 -1.05
C ALA A 639 -3.81 17.85 -1.22
N ASP A 640 -2.87 18.05 -0.29
CA ASP A 640 -1.61 17.29 -0.24
C ASP A 640 -1.86 15.79 0.05
N LEU A 641 -2.96 15.49 0.74
CA LEU A 641 -3.44 14.14 1.00
C LEU A 641 -4.96 14.09 0.86
N SER A 642 -5.45 13.28 -0.06
CA SER A 642 -6.89 13.02 -0.20
C SER A 642 -7.28 11.73 0.50
N ILE A 643 -8.34 11.80 1.32
CA ILE A 643 -8.86 10.64 2.06
C ILE A 643 -10.35 10.50 1.79
N ALA A 644 -10.75 9.39 1.19
CA ALA A 644 -12.15 9.05 0.98
C ALA A 644 -12.69 8.20 2.14
N MET A 645 -13.93 8.51 2.55
CA MET A 645 -14.62 7.83 3.65
C MET A 645 -15.69 6.85 3.15
N GLY A 646 -15.77 5.69 3.79
CA GLY A 646 -16.87 4.76 3.67
C GLY A 646 -16.98 4.06 2.32
N ARG A 647 -18.19 3.62 2.00
CA ARG A 647 -18.57 3.03 0.71
C ARG A 647 -18.80 4.12 -0.34
N GLY A 648 -17.85 5.05 -0.47
CA GLY A 648 -17.90 6.11 -1.48
C GLY A 648 -18.15 5.54 -2.88
N SER A 649 -18.55 6.38 -3.81
CA SER A 649 -18.68 5.97 -5.23
C SER A 649 -17.36 5.34 -5.69
N ASP A 650 -17.40 4.38 -6.60
CA ASP A 650 -16.21 3.77 -7.21
C ASP A 650 -15.21 4.84 -7.69
N THR A 651 -15.72 6.01 -8.09
CA THR A 651 -14.93 7.18 -8.48
C THR A 651 -14.10 7.74 -7.32
N ALA A 652 -14.66 7.80 -6.10
CA ALA A 652 -13.95 8.29 -4.93
C ALA A 652 -12.85 7.31 -4.48
N ILE A 653 -13.14 6.00 -4.50
CA ILE A 653 -12.17 4.94 -4.18
C ILE A 653 -10.98 5.01 -5.14
N ASN A 654 -11.22 5.22 -6.43
CA ASN A 654 -10.17 5.25 -7.44
C ASN A 654 -9.35 6.55 -7.45
N SER A 655 -9.92 7.67 -7.00
CA SER A 655 -9.26 8.99 -7.05
C SER A 655 -8.52 9.36 -5.77
N ALA A 656 -8.97 8.89 -4.60
CA ALA A 656 -8.35 9.22 -3.32
C ALA A 656 -6.97 8.54 -3.13
N MET A 657 -6.08 9.21 -2.42
CA MET A 657 -4.76 8.70 -2.03
C MET A 657 -4.87 7.64 -0.93
N ILE A 658 -5.79 7.82 0.01
CA ILE A 658 -6.15 6.85 1.05
C ILE A 658 -7.67 6.67 1.03
N THR A 659 -8.13 5.42 1.11
CA THR A 659 -9.56 5.11 1.23
C THR A 659 -9.79 4.34 2.54
N LEU A 660 -10.72 4.84 3.36
CA LEU A 660 -11.17 4.17 4.57
C LEU A 660 -12.44 3.40 4.25
N LEU A 661 -12.39 2.06 4.29
CA LEU A 661 -13.52 1.20 3.91
C LEU A 661 -14.67 1.22 4.92
N SER A 662 -14.35 1.56 6.17
CA SER A 662 -15.34 1.75 7.24
C SER A 662 -15.87 3.17 7.25
N SER A 663 -17.11 3.33 7.69
CA SER A 663 -17.70 4.63 8.01
C SER A 663 -17.15 5.24 9.30
N ASP A 664 -16.38 4.48 10.09
CA ASP A 664 -15.80 4.90 11.37
C ASP A 664 -14.68 5.92 11.18
N LEU A 665 -14.89 7.16 11.66
CA LEU A 665 -13.92 8.24 11.55
C LEU A 665 -12.63 7.99 12.37
N GLN A 666 -12.66 7.07 13.35
CA GLN A 666 -11.49 6.68 14.13
C GLN A 666 -10.38 6.06 13.25
N ARG A 667 -10.73 5.54 12.08
CA ARG A 667 -9.75 5.05 11.10
C ARG A 667 -8.86 6.13 10.51
N LEU A 668 -9.29 7.40 10.56
CA LEU A 668 -8.48 8.53 10.08
C LEU A 668 -7.21 8.76 10.91
N PRO A 669 -7.27 8.99 12.25
CA PRO A 669 -6.05 9.07 13.05
C PRO A 669 -5.24 7.78 13.00
N ASP A 670 -5.86 6.61 12.87
CA ASP A 670 -5.14 5.34 12.71
C ASP A 670 -4.34 5.28 11.41
N ALA A 671 -4.90 5.77 10.28
CA ALA A 671 -4.21 5.84 9.00
C ALA A 671 -2.97 6.77 9.06
N ILE A 672 -3.11 7.95 9.67
CA ILE A 672 -2.01 8.89 9.84
C ILE A 672 -0.92 8.32 10.76
N ARG A 673 -1.32 7.68 11.87
CA ARG A 673 -0.40 7.02 12.82
C ARG A 673 0.36 5.86 12.16
N LEU A 674 -0.34 5.01 11.41
CA LEU A 674 0.26 3.89 10.67
C LEU A 674 1.27 4.40 9.63
N SER A 675 0.91 5.44 8.88
CA SER A 675 1.79 6.08 7.90
C SER A 675 3.06 6.62 8.57
N SER A 676 2.91 7.34 9.67
CA SER A 676 4.04 7.87 10.45
C SER A 676 4.94 6.76 11.02
N GLN A 677 4.36 5.68 11.56
CA GLN A 677 5.10 4.52 12.04
C GLN A 677 5.87 3.81 10.91
N THR A 678 5.26 3.67 9.74
CA THR A 678 5.87 3.04 8.56
C THR A 678 7.08 3.84 8.07
N ILE A 679 6.92 5.14 7.90
CA ILE A 679 8.02 6.02 7.47
C ILE A 679 9.12 6.10 8.52
N ARG A 680 8.79 6.14 9.81
CA ARG A 680 9.79 6.05 10.89
C ARG A 680 10.59 4.76 10.83
N THR A 681 9.92 3.62 10.59
CA THR A 681 10.59 2.33 10.44
C THR A 681 11.53 2.32 9.23
N ILE A 682 11.15 2.95 8.11
CA ILE A 682 12.04 3.13 6.95
C ILE A 682 13.30 3.91 7.36
N HIS A 683 13.16 5.02 8.07
CA HIS A 683 14.31 5.81 8.51
C HIS A 683 15.21 5.03 9.48
N GLU A 684 14.62 4.30 10.43
CA GLU A 684 15.36 3.44 11.35
C GLU A 684 16.15 2.36 10.58
N ASN A 685 15.50 1.70 9.61
CA ASN A 685 16.14 0.70 8.76
C ASN A 685 17.31 1.29 7.95
N LEU A 686 17.12 2.45 7.33
CA LEU A 686 18.15 3.13 6.56
C LEU A 686 19.32 3.57 7.45
N PHE A 687 19.02 4.12 8.62
CA PHE A 687 20.05 4.51 9.57
C PHE A 687 20.92 3.31 9.96
N TRP A 688 20.34 2.19 10.36
CA TRP A 688 21.10 1.00 10.73
C TRP A 688 21.85 0.40 9.53
N ALA A 689 21.26 0.37 8.34
CA ALA A 689 21.93 -0.13 7.14
C ALA A 689 23.19 0.68 6.77
N PHE A 690 23.19 2.00 6.98
CA PHE A 690 24.37 2.83 6.77
C PHE A 690 25.34 2.78 7.96
N PHE A 691 24.85 2.83 9.17
CA PHE A 691 25.66 2.88 10.39
C PHE A 691 26.60 1.68 10.50
N TYR A 692 26.08 0.47 10.22
CA TYR A 692 26.92 -0.72 10.19
C TYR A 692 28.10 -0.60 9.23
N ASN A 693 27.86 -0.10 8.03
CA ASN A 693 28.89 0.03 7.01
C ASN A 693 29.92 1.14 7.36
N VAL A 694 29.45 2.30 7.83
CA VAL A 694 30.32 3.43 8.21
C VAL A 694 31.27 3.05 9.35
N VAL A 695 30.80 2.29 10.32
CA VAL A 695 31.63 1.83 11.46
C VAL A 695 32.54 0.67 11.07
N SER A 696 32.01 -0.29 10.29
CA SER A 696 32.73 -1.54 10.02
C SER A 696 33.81 -1.40 8.93
N VAL A 697 33.65 -0.50 7.96
CA VAL A 697 34.64 -0.32 6.89
C VAL A 697 36.00 0.15 7.41
N PRO A 698 36.11 1.17 8.30
CA PRO A 698 37.42 1.52 8.91
C PRO A 698 38.04 0.38 9.72
N ILE A 699 37.22 -0.37 10.46
CA ILE A 699 37.70 -1.55 11.25
C ILE A 699 38.27 -2.61 10.30
N ALA A 700 37.54 -2.89 9.20
CA ALA A 700 37.97 -3.84 8.17
C ALA A 700 39.26 -3.37 7.44
N ALA A 701 39.42 -2.08 7.21
CA ALA A 701 40.63 -1.50 6.67
C ALA A 701 41.84 -1.61 7.60
N GLY A 702 41.63 -1.99 8.87
CA GLY A 702 42.72 -2.23 9.86
C GLY A 702 43.06 -1.01 10.70
N VAL A 703 42.21 0.00 10.83
CA VAL A 703 42.47 1.20 11.65
C VAL A 703 42.71 0.87 13.12
N LEU A 704 42.15 -0.23 13.62
CA LEU A 704 42.35 -0.70 15.00
C LEU A 704 43.65 -1.48 15.20
N TYR A 705 44.30 -1.93 14.13
CA TYR A 705 45.52 -2.78 14.27
C TYR A 705 46.69 -2.10 15.02
N PRO A 706 47.01 -0.83 14.75
CA PRO A 706 48.09 -0.15 15.48
C PRO A 706 47.82 0.01 17.00
N ILE A 707 46.52 -0.01 17.39
CA ILE A 707 46.07 0.25 18.76
C ILE A 707 46.01 -1.05 19.57
N CYS A 708 45.40 -2.11 19.01
CA CYS A 708 45.11 -3.34 19.73
C CYS A 708 45.50 -4.63 18.96
N GLY A 709 46.20 -4.53 17.82
CA GLY A 709 46.59 -5.69 17.02
C GLY A 709 45.40 -6.41 16.32
N PHE A 710 44.19 -5.82 16.35
CA PHE A 710 43.00 -6.48 15.83
C PHE A 710 42.83 -6.18 14.31
N MET A 711 42.73 -7.25 13.53
CA MET A 711 42.27 -7.21 12.14
C MET A 711 40.96 -7.98 11.96
N LEU A 712 40.05 -7.41 11.24
CA LEU A 712 38.76 -8.05 10.96
C LEU A 712 38.97 -9.19 9.94
N ASN A 713 38.61 -10.40 10.32
CA ASN A 713 38.64 -11.55 9.42
C ASN A 713 37.48 -11.44 8.41
N PRO A 714 37.71 -11.71 7.09
CA PRO A 714 36.66 -11.69 6.06
C PRO A 714 35.45 -12.60 6.36
N MET A 715 35.63 -13.69 7.08
CA MET A 715 34.53 -14.58 7.52
C MET A 715 33.60 -13.88 8.49
N ILE A 716 34.16 -13.17 9.50
CA ILE A 716 33.38 -12.38 10.49
C ILE A 716 32.65 -11.25 9.77
N ALA A 717 33.31 -10.60 8.79
CA ALA A 717 32.72 -9.59 7.94
C ALA A 717 31.47 -10.12 7.20
N GLY A 718 31.55 -11.31 6.60
CA GLY A 718 30.44 -11.96 5.92
C GLY A 718 29.25 -12.32 6.85
N ALA A 719 29.56 -12.81 8.07
CA ALA A 719 28.55 -13.12 9.07
C ALA A 719 27.84 -11.85 9.58
N ALA A 720 28.58 -10.78 9.86
CA ALA A 720 28.04 -9.48 10.28
C ALA A 720 27.10 -8.89 9.23
N MET A 721 27.48 -8.99 7.95
CA MET A 721 26.67 -8.54 6.82
C MET A 721 25.32 -9.31 6.72
N ALA A 722 25.35 -10.65 6.89
CA ALA A 722 24.12 -11.45 6.90
C ALA A 722 23.19 -11.06 8.04
N LEU A 723 23.73 -10.82 9.25
CA LEU A 723 22.96 -10.37 10.42
C LEU A 723 22.37 -8.98 10.23
N SER A 724 23.06 -8.06 9.56
CA SER A 724 22.55 -6.72 9.24
C SER A 724 21.26 -6.80 8.43
N SER A 725 21.21 -7.65 7.39
CA SER A 725 19.99 -7.85 6.58
C SER A 725 18.83 -8.42 7.39
N VAL A 726 19.12 -9.38 8.31
CA VAL A 726 18.10 -9.96 9.18
C VAL A 726 17.54 -8.91 10.15
N SER A 727 18.39 -8.03 10.70
CA SER A 727 17.97 -7.00 11.66
C SER A 727 16.98 -6.01 11.04
N VAL A 728 17.22 -5.55 9.81
CA VAL A 728 16.33 -4.65 9.04
C VAL A 728 14.97 -5.28 8.79
N VAL A 729 14.96 -6.57 8.41
CA VAL A 729 13.70 -7.29 8.19
C VAL A 729 12.94 -7.50 9.50
N CYS A 730 13.62 -7.87 10.58
CA CYS A 730 12.99 -8.03 11.91
C CYS A 730 12.40 -6.71 12.40
N ASN A 731 13.08 -5.57 12.20
CA ASN A 731 12.54 -4.26 12.53
C ASN A 731 11.28 -3.93 11.72
N SER A 732 11.28 -4.23 10.42
CA SER A 732 10.10 -4.07 9.57
C SER A 732 8.94 -4.96 10.02
N LEU A 733 9.19 -6.22 10.37
CA LEU A 733 8.17 -7.15 10.87
C LEU A 733 7.58 -6.72 12.22
N ARG A 734 8.37 -6.00 13.07
CA ARG A 734 7.87 -5.43 14.31
C ARG A 734 6.68 -4.48 14.09
N LEU A 735 6.61 -3.85 12.91
CA LEU A 735 5.48 -2.99 12.53
C LEU A 735 4.16 -3.78 12.48
N SER A 736 4.17 -5.07 12.14
CA SER A 736 2.97 -5.91 12.11
C SER A 736 2.43 -6.26 13.51
N ILE A 737 3.28 -6.16 14.56
CA ILE A 737 2.96 -6.57 15.93
C ILE A 737 2.58 -5.35 16.80
N LYS A 738 3.08 -4.15 16.48
CA LYS A 738 2.72 -2.92 17.22
C LYS A 738 1.22 -2.67 17.11
N ARG A 739 0.51 -2.61 18.23
CA ARG A 739 -0.88 -2.14 18.33
C ARG A 739 -0.95 -0.65 18.22
#